data_15aee08f5d249640b8b044cfebdb776f
#
_entry.id   15aee08f5d249640b8b044cfebdb776f
#
_cell.length_a   1.000
_cell.length_b   1.000
_cell.length_c   1.000
_cell.angle_alpha   90.00
_cell.angle_beta   90.00
_cell.angle_gamma   90.00
#
_symmetry.space_group_name_H-M   'P 1'
#
loop_
_entity.id
_entity.type
_entity.pdbx_description
1 polymer ?
#
loop_
_entity_poly.entity_id
_entity_poly.type
_entity_poly.pdbx_seq_one_letter_code
_entity_poly.pdbx_strand_id
1 'polypeptide(L)'
;MASSTSFASLLLPLYNPAFRPKPTTSLPAFRSIHSSVLPATDGSQAPHKRTRRMEGPRKSMEDSVQRKMEQFYEGKDGPPLRVLPIGGLGEIGMNCMLVGNHDRYILIDAGVMFPDYDELGVQKIIPDTTFIRKWSHKIEALVITHGHEDHIGALPWVIPALDSNTPIFASSFTMELIKKRLKEHGIFLPSRLKIFRTRKKFMAGPFEIEPIRVTHSIPDCCGLVLRCSDGTILHTGDWKIDETPLDGKVFDREALEELSSEGVTLMMSDSTNVLSPGRTISESVVKDALLRHISASKGRVITTQFASNLHRLGSVKAAADLTGRKLVFVGMSLRTYLDAAWKDGKAPIDPSTLVKAEDIDAYAPKDLLIVTTGSQAEPRAALNLASYGSSHAFKLTKEDIVLYSAKVIPGNESRVMKMLNRISEIGSTIIMGKNEGLHTSGHAYRGELASISFLCFYSLLSLLFYVLILEEVLRIVKPQHFLPIHGELLFLKEHELLGKSNGIRHTAVIKNGEMLGVSHLRNRRVLSNGFISLGRENLQLKYSDGDKAFGTSSDLFIDERLKIALDGIIVVSMEVFRPQRAESLAENTLNGKIRIMTRCLWLDKGKLLDALHKAAHAALSSCPVKCPLAHMERTVAEVLRKMVRKYSGKRPEVIVIAIENPAAVLAEEINTKLSGKSHVDHGTSTLRKIVDGHGKENQPDTTQIRVNAADANDVEGLLPEEDTGPPTEEAEGDLSDSEEFWKPFIASSPVEKSIKANNGYVPRKEHKSNIKKDDSEDIGEANFVKASSSELKSSKSGKRNKWKPEEIKKLINMRGKLHGRFQIVKGRMALWEEISQSLLADGISRSPGQCKSLWTSLVQKYQETKNEKGSSKSSWQYLEDMEKIMPDSEAMATK
;
A
#
# COMPACT_ATOMS: atom_id res chain seq x y z
N MET A 1 -30.55 9.89 58.85
CA MET A 1 -31.76 9.06 58.77
C MET A 1 -31.70 8.38 57.44
N ALA A 2 -31.17 7.20 57.42
CA ALA A 2 -31.81 5.90 57.36
C ALA A 2 -32.75 5.82 56.17
N SER A 3 -32.56 4.95 55.23
CA SER A 3 -32.52 3.50 55.37
C SER A 3 -31.97 2.80 54.09
N SER A 4 -31.24 1.80 54.37
CA SER A 4 -30.82 0.65 53.58
C SER A 4 -31.98 -0.16 52.97
N THR A 5 -31.82 -0.76 51.77
CA THR A 5 -32.30 -2.09 51.49
C THR A 5 -31.41 -2.82 50.52
N SER A 6 -30.96 -3.93 50.96
CA SER A 6 -30.21 -5.04 50.39
C SER A 6 -31.11 -5.95 49.52
N PHE A 7 -30.62 -6.46 48.44
CA PHE A 7 -31.07 -7.73 47.83
C PHE A 7 -29.92 -8.44 47.14
N ALA A 8 -29.43 -9.39 47.68
CA ALA A 8 -29.43 -10.85 47.66
C ALA A 8 -29.02 -11.47 46.31
N SER A 9 -27.89 -12.11 46.38
CA SER A 9 -27.26 -13.10 45.55
C SER A 9 -28.20 -14.27 45.15
N LEU A 10 -28.08 -14.76 43.93
CA LEU A 10 -28.46 -16.10 43.54
C LEU A 10 -27.36 -16.79 42.73
N LEU A 11 -27.05 -17.96 43.21
CA LEU A 11 -25.99 -18.91 42.97
C LEU A 11 -25.98 -19.53 41.56
N LEU A 12 -24.79 -19.76 41.06
CA LEU A 12 -24.43 -20.72 40.00
C LEU A 12 -24.33 -22.13 40.61
N PRO A 13 -24.55 -23.19 39.87
CA PRO A 13 -23.96 -24.49 40.17
C PRO A 13 -22.78 -24.79 39.23
N LEU A 14 -21.71 -25.19 39.88
CA LEU A 14 -20.52 -25.87 39.35
C LEU A 14 -20.87 -27.18 38.64
N TYR A 15 -20.22 -27.44 37.53
CA TYR A 15 -20.12 -28.78 36.96
C TYR A 15 -18.65 -29.17 36.74
N ASN A 16 -18.25 -30.30 37.34
CA ASN A 16 -16.91 -30.86 37.41
C ASN A 16 -16.70 -31.88 36.27
N PRO A 17 -15.49 -32.06 35.76
CA PRO A 17 -15.23 -32.91 34.60
C PRO A 17 -14.64 -34.26 35.01
N ALA A 18 -15.20 -35.34 34.51
CA ALA A 18 -14.51 -36.61 34.37
C ALA A 18 -15.30 -37.56 33.46
N PHE A 19 -14.74 -37.84 32.28
CA PHE A 19 -14.62 -39.19 31.72
C PHE A 19 -14.04 -39.10 30.29
N ARG A 20 -12.80 -39.55 30.13
CA ARG A 20 -12.22 -40.01 28.86
C ARG A 20 -12.58 -41.48 28.65
N PRO A 21 -12.78 -41.96 27.44
CA PRO A 21 -12.16 -43.21 27.00
C PRO A 21 -11.26 -43.06 25.77
N LYS A 22 -10.28 -43.92 25.73
CA LYS A 22 -9.22 -44.07 24.71
C LYS A 22 -9.71 -44.78 23.43
N PRO A 23 -8.95 -44.69 22.36
CA PRO A 23 -9.33 -45.17 21.04
C PRO A 23 -8.98 -46.65 20.81
N THR A 24 -9.78 -47.30 19.97
CA THR A 24 -9.38 -48.56 19.37
C THR A 24 -9.58 -48.53 17.85
N THR A 25 -8.55 -48.95 17.20
CA THR A 25 -8.28 -49.20 15.78
C THR A 25 -9.25 -50.16 15.11
N SER A 26 -9.59 -49.93 13.84
CA SER A 26 -9.30 -50.78 12.68
C SER A 26 -10.30 -50.58 11.53
N LEU A 27 -9.75 -50.29 10.37
CA LEU A 27 -10.39 -50.42 9.05
C LEU A 27 -10.55 -51.90 8.68
N PRO A 28 -11.50 -52.26 7.80
CA PRO A 28 -11.04 -52.83 6.54
C PRO A 28 -11.81 -52.37 5.29
N ALA A 29 -11.00 -52.25 4.28
CA ALA A 29 -11.02 -52.50 2.85
C ALA A 29 -12.32 -52.62 2.04
N PHE A 30 -12.31 -51.89 0.95
CA PHE A 30 -13.08 -52.00 -0.28
C PHE A 30 -13.20 -53.41 -0.88
N ARG A 31 -14.37 -53.76 -1.43
CA ARG A 31 -14.53 -54.56 -2.64
C ARG A 31 -15.75 -54.13 -3.46
N SER A 32 -15.45 -53.75 -4.69
CA SER A 32 -16.41 -53.58 -5.79
C SER A 32 -16.94 -54.93 -6.28
N ILE A 33 -18.23 -55.02 -6.70
CA ILE A 33 -18.67 -55.98 -7.68
C ILE A 33 -19.72 -55.35 -8.59
N HIS A 34 -19.50 -55.59 -9.90
CA HIS A 34 -20.30 -55.26 -11.07
C HIS A 34 -21.65 -56.00 -11.14
N SER A 35 -22.62 -55.27 -11.74
CA SER A 35 -23.59 -55.60 -12.82
C SER A 35 -24.04 -57.06 -13.02
N SER A 36 -25.40 -57.27 -13.11
CA SER A 36 -26.09 -57.72 -14.33
C SER A 36 -27.56 -58.07 -14.09
N VAL A 37 -28.45 -57.43 -14.88
CA VAL A 37 -29.53 -57.98 -15.73
C VAL A 37 -30.60 -58.92 -15.14
N LEU A 38 -31.83 -58.46 -15.31
CA LEU A 38 -33.18 -59.08 -15.25
C LEU A 38 -33.31 -60.52 -15.89
N PRO A 39 -34.38 -61.29 -15.66
CA PRO A 39 -35.79 -60.95 -15.91
C PRO A 39 -36.86 -61.55 -14.97
N ALA A 40 -38.09 -61.11 -15.23
CA ALA A 40 -39.33 -61.43 -14.57
C ALA A 40 -39.77 -62.89 -14.65
N THR A 41 -40.59 -63.35 -13.64
CA THR A 41 -41.82 -64.07 -13.86
C THR A 41 -42.71 -64.15 -12.58
N ASP A 42 -43.95 -64.08 -12.79
CA ASP A 42 -45.23 -64.33 -12.18
C ASP A 42 -45.32 -65.33 -11.00
N GLY A 43 -46.35 -65.12 -10.14
CA GLY A 43 -46.86 -66.18 -9.30
C GLY A 43 -47.49 -65.76 -7.98
N SER A 44 -48.75 -65.51 -8.03
CA SER A 44 -49.82 -65.53 -6.95
C SER A 44 -49.54 -66.22 -5.64
N GLN A 45 -49.96 -65.67 -4.50
CA GLN A 45 -51.02 -66.08 -3.57
C GLN A 45 -50.98 -65.29 -2.22
N ALA A 46 -52.15 -65.17 -1.63
CA ALA A 46 -52.58 -64.25 -0.58
C ALA A 46 -52.27 -64.77 0.83
N PRO A 47 -52.91 -64.26 1.97
CA PRO A 47 -52.36 -63.16 2.75
C PRO A 47 -52.03 -63.61 4.20
N HIS A 48 -50.99 -63.08 4.77
CA HIS A 48 -50.74 -63.19 6.22
C HIS A 48 -50.83 -61.83 6.93
N LYS A 49 -51.56 -61.91 8.07
CA LYS A 49 -51.91 -60.83 9.00
C LYS A 49 -50.70 -59.88 9.31
N ARG A 50 -50.82 -58.65 9.06
CA ARG A 50 -49.94 -57.57 9.48
C ARG A 50 -50.15 -57.24 10.94
N THR A 51 -49.12 -57.46 11.76
CA THR A 51 -48.92 -56.79 13.06
C THR A 51 -48.49 -55.36 12.76
N ARG A 52 -49.32 -54.41 13.12
CA ARG A 52 -49.10 -52.97 13.05
C ARG A 52 -47.97 -52.59 13.99
N ARG A 53 -46.76 -52.40 13.49
CA ARG A 53 -45.66 -51.73 14.22
C ARG A 53 -45.84 -50.19 14.05
N MET A 54 -45.94 -49.50 15.19
CA MET A 54 -46.05 -48.04 15.19
C MET A 54 -44.72 -47.38 14.70
N GLU A 55 -44.59 -47.09 13.41
CA GLU A 55 -43.48 -46.37 12.78
C GLU A 55 -43.84 -44.91 12.41
N GLY A 56 -44.97 -44.39 12.83
CA GLY A 56 -45.54 -43.14 12.33
C GLY A 56 -44.86 -41.81 12.73
N PRO A 57 -44.42 -41.58 14.02
CA PRO A 57 -43.95 -40.27 14.40
C PRO A 57 -42.47 -39.98 14.03
N ARG A 58 -41.58 -41.00 13.99
CA ARG A 58 -40.17 -40.80 13.66
C ARG A 58 -39.95 -40.52 12.16
N LYS A 59 -40.60 -41.28 11.29
CA LYS A 59 -40.49 -41.09 9.85
C LYS A 59 -41.02 -39.72 9.39
N SER A 60 -42.09 -39.23 10.00
CA SER A 60 -42.63 -37.91 9.72
C SER A 60 -41.72 -36.75 10.18
N MET A 61 -40.93 -36.99 11.24
CA MET A 61 -39.98 -36.03 11.71
C MET A 61 -38.70 -36.00 10.86
N GLU A 62 -38.22 -37.18 10.42
CA GLU A 62 -37.10 -37.30 9.47
C GLU A 62 -37.49 -36.73 8.10
N ASP A 63 -38.67 -37.05 7.56
CA ASP A 63 -39.18 -36.48 6.31
C ASP A 63 -39.41 -34.95 6.40
N SER A 64 -39.76 -34.47 7.60
CA SER A 64 -39.90 -33.02 7.83
C SER A 64 -38.56 -32.31 7.97
N VAL A 65 -37.54 -32.97 8.57
CA VAL A 65 -36.17 -32.48 8.60
C VAL A 65 -35.53 -32.56 7.21
N GLN A 66 -35.73 -33.67 6.48
CA GLN A 66 -35.26 -33.83 5.12
C GLN A 66 -35.87 -32.79 4.18
N ARG A 67 -37.20 -32.56 4.20
CA ARG A 67 -37.83 -31.48 3.43
C ARG A 67 -37.40 -30.09 3.83
N LYS A 68 -37.05 -29.87 5.10
CA LYS A 68 -36.45 -28.62 5.55
C LYS A 68 -35.02 -28.49 5.07
N MET A 69 -34.23 -29.56 5.06
CA MET A 69 -32.88 -29.58 4.47
C MET A 69 -32.91 -29.39 2.97
N GLU A 70 -33.85 -30.08 2.26
CA GLU A 70 -34.03 -29.90 0.80
C GLU A 70 -34.53 -28.50 0.45
N GLN A 71 -35.28 -27.82 1.31
CA GLN A 71 -35.75 -26.44 1.16
C GLN A 71 -34.57 -25.43 1.28
N PHE A 72 -33.42 -25.86 1.86
CA PHE A 72 -32.18 -25.09 2.00
C PHE A 72 -31.03 -25.67 1.20
N TYR A 73 -31.28 -26.73 0.41
CA TYR A 73 -30.26 -27.30 -0.45
C TYR A 73 -30.13 -26.44 -1.72
N GLU A 74 -29.04 -25.73 -1.83
CA GLU A 74 -28.72 -24.81 -2.94
C GLU A 74 -28.11 -25.55 -4.15
N GLY A 75 -28.30 -26.85 -4.26
CA GLY A 75 -27.77 -27.70 -5.31
C GLY A 75 -26.28 -28.03 -5.16
N LYS A 76 -25.73 -28.75 -6.14
CA LYS A 76 -24.31 -29.14 -6.13
C LYS A 76 -23.38 -27.93 -6.33
N ASP A 77 -23.88 -26.85 -6.88
CA ASP A 77 -23.12 -25.66 -7.27
C ASP A 77 -23.05 -24.60 -6.17
N GLY A 78 -23.67 -24.86 -4.99
CA GLY A 78 -23.70 -23.94 -3.86
C GLY A 78 -24.64 -22.74 -4.03
N PRO A 79 -24.52 -21.69 -3.18
CA PRO A 79 -25.41 -20.53 -3.20
C PRO A 79 -25.46 -19.82 -4.56
N PRO A 80 -26.65 -19.32 -4.96
CA PRO A 80 -26.82 -18.65 -6.24
C PRO A 80 -26.13 -17.28 -6.29
N LEU A 81 -26.19 -16.50 -5.20
CA LEU A 81 -25.49 -15.21 -5.14
C LEU A 81 -24.01 -15.43 -4.84
N ARG A 82 -23.13 -14.82 -5.62
CA ARG A 82 -21.68 -15.01 -5.56
C ARG A 82 -20.94 -13.69 -5.63
N VAL A 83 -19.88 -13.56 -4.82
CA VAL A 83 -18.98 -12.41 -4.81
C VAL A 83 -17.55 -12.91 -4.93
N LEU A 84 -16.79 -12.35 -5.88
CA LEU A 84 -15.38 -12.62 -6.07
C LEU A 84 -14.62 -11.29 -6.26
N PRO A 85 -13.94 -10.78 -5.23
CA PRO A 85 -13.11 -9.60 -5.37
C PRO A 85 -11.84 -9.95 -6.16
N ILE A 86 -11.54 -9.15 -7.18
CA ILE A 86 -10.28 -9.21 -7.95
C ILE A 86 -9.28 -8.23 -7.36
N GLY A 87 -9.77 -7.13 -6.76
CA GLY A 87 -8.98 -6.12 -6.08
C GLY A 87 -9.82 -5.31 -5.09
N GLY A 88 -9.17 -4.48 -4.27
CA GLY A 88 -9.80 -3.56 -3.33
C GLY A 88 -10.06 -4.12 -1.92
N LEU A 89 -9.70 -5.37 -1.62
CA LEU A 89 -9.85 -5.94 -0.29
C LEU A 89 -8.49 -6.24 0.36
N GLY A 90 -8.25 -5.61 1.50
CA GLY A 90 -6.98 -5.69 2.22
C GLY A 90 -5.93 -4.69 1.72
N GLU A 91 -6.35 -3.75 0.89
CA GLU A 91 -5.55 -2.71 0.24
C GLU A 91 -6.40 -1.45 0.00
N ILE A 92 -5.79 -0.32 -0.30
CA ILE A 92 -6.50 0.90 -0.70
C ILE A 92 -6.25 1.15 -2.17
N GLY A 93 -7.34 1.09 -2.96
CA GLY A 93 -7.32 1.23 -4.42
C GLY A 93 -7.63 -0.07 -5.13
N MET A 94 -7.53 -0.05 -6.46
CA MET A 94 -7.75 -1.19 -7.36
C MET A 94 -9.12 -1.88 -7.15
N ASN A 95 -10.16 -1.10 -6.87
CA ASN A 95 -11.50 -1.64 -6.69
C ASN A 95 -11.95 -2.36 -7.97
N CYS A 96 -12.19 -3.65 -7.87
CA CYS A 96 -12.58 -4.50 -8.98
C CYS A 96 -13.21 -5.78 -8.44
N MET A 97 -14.52 -5.96 -8.63
CA MET A 97 -15.27 -7.04 -7.99
C MET A 97 -16.28 -7.68 -8.93
N LEU A 98 -16.26 -9.01 -9.00
CA LEU A 98 -17.31 -9.78 -9.66
C LEU A 98 -18.46 -10.06 -8.68
N VAL A 99 -19.66 -9.73 -9.13
CA VAL A 99 -20.90 -10.07 -8.42
C VAL A 99 -21.77 -10.87 -9.39
N GLY A 100 -22.24 -12.03 -8.95
CA GLY A 100 -22.95 -12.96 -9.81
C GLY A 100 -24.19 -13.58 -9.21
N ASN A 101 -25.04 -14.07 -10.10
CA ASN A 101 -26.11 -14.98 -9.82
C ASN A 101 -25.84 -16.27 -10.60
N HIS A 102 -25.63 -17.38 -9.87
CA HIS A 102 -25.06 -18.61 -10.41
C HIS A 102 -23.75 -18.35 -11.15
N ASP A 103 -23.65 -18.69 -12.43
CA ASP A 103 -22.43 -18.55 -13.23
C ASP A 103 -22.50 -17.36 -14.21
N ARG A 104 -23.36 -16.37 -13.94
CA ARG A 104 -23.52 -15.13 -14.69
C ARG A 104 -23.11 -13.95 -13.83
N TYR A 105 -22.16 -13.17 -14.28
CA TYR A 105 -21.52 -12.13 -13.48
C TYR A 105 -21.60 -10.75 -14.12
N ILE A 106 -21.58 -9.73 -13.28
CA ILE A 106 -21.18 -8.37 -13.65
C ILE A 106 -19.88 -8.02 -12.94
N LEU A 107 -19.07 -7.17 -13.56
CA LEU A 107 -17.91 -6.57 -12.95
C LEU A 107 -18.29 -5.19 -12.39
N ILE A 108 -18.01 -4.92 -11.13
CA ILE A 108 -18.18 -3.61 -10.50
C ILE A 108 -16.82 -2.98 -10.34
N ASP A 109 -16.64 -1.80 -10.97
CA ASP A 109 -15.43 -1.00 -11.01
C ASP A 109 -14.21 -1.69 -11.66
N ALA A 110 -13.21 -0.89 -12.04
CA ALA A 110 -11.95 -1.31 -12.62
C ALA A 110 -10.87 -0.28 -12.28
N GLY A 111 -10.46 -0.28 -11.03
CA GLY A 111 -9.55 0.70 -10.44
C GLY A 111 -8.07 0.37 -10.58
N VAL A 112 -7.22 1.37 -10.35
CA VAL A 112 -5.78 1.20 -10.15
C VAL A 112 -5.44 1.36 -8.68
N MET A 113 -4.32 0.76 -8.27
CA MET A 113 -3.64 1.05 -7.03
C MET A 113 -2.32 1.76 -7.33
N PHE A 114 -1.91 2.66 -6.44
CA PHE A 114 -0.59 3.28 -6.52
C PHE A 114 0.41 2.46 -5.71
N PRO A 115 1.66 2.34 -6.22
CA PRO A 115 2.67 1.50 -5.59
C PRO A 115 3.10 2.06 -4.23
N ASP A 116 3.50 1.16 -3.34
CA ASP A 116 4.19 1.49 -2.10
C ASP A 116 5.61 2.01 -2.39
N TYR A 117 6.27 2.56 -1.38
CA TYR A 117 7.60 3.18 -1.51
C TYR A 117 8.72 2.18 -1.86
N ASP A 118 8.52 0.90 -1.59
CA ASP A 118 9.45 -0.20 -1.84
C ASP A 118 9.25 -0.86 -3.22
N GLU A 119 8.15 -0.58 -3.91
CA GLU A 119 7.89 -1.03 -5.28
C GLU A 119 8.58 -0.11 -6.30
N LEU A 120 9.91 -0.14 -6.30
CA LEU A 120 10.75 0.79 -7.03
C LEU A 120 10.53 0.73 -8.55
N GLY A 121 10.27 1.89 -9.15
CA GLY A 121 10.08 2.03 -10.60
C GLY A 121 8.67 1.69 -11.08
N VAL A 122 7.80 1.16 -10.23
CA VAL A 122 6.38 0.95 -10.53
C VAL A 122 5.64 2.27 -10.44
N GLN A 123 4.70 2.51 -11.35
CA GLN A 123 3.86 3.71 -11.36
C GLN A 123 2.41 3.39 -11.02
N LYS A 124 1.93 2.20 -11.41
CA LYS A 124 0.54 1.75 -11.23
C LYS A 124 0.49 0.25 -11.06
N ILE A 125 -0.49 -0.21 -10.32
CA ILE A 125 -0.84 -1.63 -10.17
C ILE A 125 -2.28 -1.79 -10.62
N ILE A 126 -2.55 -2.80 -11.44
CA ILE A 126 -3.87 -3.08 -12.01
C ILE A 126 -4.34 -4.50 -11.68
N PRO A 127 -5.66 -4.75 -11.70
CA PRO A 127 -6.23 -6.08 -11.51
C PRO A 127 -5.68 -7.10 -12.51
N ASP A 128 -5.76 -8.38 -12.18
CA ASP A 128 -5.37 -9.47 -13.07
C ASP A 128 -6.24 -9.52 -14.32
N THR A 129 -5.77 -8.90 -15.38
CA THR A 129 -6.45 -8.89 -16.68
C THR A 129 -6.44 -10.25 -17.38
N THR A 130 -5.50 -11.14 -17.02
CA THR A 130 -5.46 -12.50 -17.54
C THR A 130 -6.62 -13.32 -16.97
N PHE A 131 -6.86 -13.19 -15.68
CA PHE A 131 -8.02 -13.79 -15.02
C PHE A 131 -9.34 -13.24 -15.59
N ILE A 132 -9.47 -11.92 -15.73
CA ILE A 132 -10.67 -11.29 -16.33
C ILE A 132 -10.92 -11.83 -17.73
N ARG A 133 -9.88 -11.99 -18.56
CA ARG A 133 -10.01 -12.55 -19.92
C ARG A 133 -10.47 -14.01 -19.90
N LYS A 134 -9.94 -14.83 -18.99
CA LYS A 134 -10.40 -16.22 -18.79
C LYS A 134 -11.90 -16.30 -18.47
N TRP A 135 -12.42 -15.31 -17.75
CA TRP A 135 -13.81 -15.24 -17.29
C TRP A 135 -14.69 -14.35 -18.17
N SER A 136 -14.18 -13.76 -19.25
CA SER A 136 -14.90 -12.76 -20.05
C SER A 136 -16.26 -13.26 -20.53
N HIS A 137 -16.37 -14.53 -20.93
CA HIS A 137 -17.61 -15.18 -21.39
C HIS A 137 -18.70 -15.27 -20.31
N LYS A 138 -18.37 -15.08 -19.04
CA LYS A 138 -19.30 -15.06 -17.91
C LYS A 138 -19.61 -13.64 -17.43
N ILE A 139 -18.85 -12.63 -17.89
CA ILE A 139 -18.97 -11.24 -17.47
C ILE A 139 -19.86 -10.49 -18.48
N GLU A 140 -21.11 -10.31 -18.10
CA GLU A 140 -22.13 -9.76 -18.99
C GLU A 140 -22.20 -8.24 -19.02
N ALA A 141 -21.65 -7.56 -18.00
CA ALA A 141 -21.61 -6.11 -17.94
C ALA A 141 -20.46 -5.62 -17.03
N LEU A 142 -19.98 -4.40 -17.28
CA LEU A 142 -19.16 -3.62 -16.38
C LEU A 142 -19.96 -2.42 -15.90
N VAL A 143 -20.06 -2.23 -14.59
CA VAL A 143 -20.81 -1.14 -13.94
C VAL A 143 -19.90 -0.34 -13.05
N ILE A 144 -19.81 0.97 -13.30
CA ILE A 144 -18.90 1.88 -12.58
C ILE A 144 -19.70 2.73 -11.57
N THR A 145 -19.26 2.73 -10.33
CA THR A 145 -19.88 3.48 -9.22
C THR A 145 -19.60 4.98 -9.32
N HIS A 146 -18.37 5.37 -9.59
CA HIS A 146 -17.95 6.77 -9.73
C HIS A 146 -16.61 6.94 -10.45
N GLY A 147 -16.13 8.18 -10.62
CA GLY A 147 -15.02 8.52 -11.50
C GLY A 147 -13.64 8.70 -10.84
N HIS A 148 -13.37 8.16 -9.67
CA HIS A 148 -12.03 8.16 -9.08
C HIS A 148 -11.11 7.13 -9.75
N GLU A 149 -9.79 7.36 -9.63
CA GLU A 149 -8.77 6.52 -10.27
C GLU A 149 -8.78 5.07 -9.77
N ASP A 150 -9.03 4.87 -8.50
CA ASP A 150 -9.14 3.57 -7.85
C ASP A 150 -10.45 2.81 -8.19
N HIS A 151 -11.30 3.40 -9.05
CA HIS A 151 -12.51 2.78 -9.62
C HIS A 151 -12.53 2.74 -11.14
N ILE A 152 -11.86 3.67 -11.85
CA ILE A 152 -11.83 3.72 -13.33
C ILE A 152 -10.43 3.64 -13.94
N GLY A 153 -9.39 3.69 -13.12
CA GLY A 153 -8.02 3.85 -13.59
C GLY A 153 -7.50 2.71 -14.45
N ALA A 154 -7.98 1.47 -14.22
CA ALA A 154 -7.55 0.29 -14.99
C ALA A 154 -8.42 -0.01 -16.23
N LEU A 155 -9.44 0.78 -16.53
CA LEU A 155 -10.32 0.57 -17.67
C LEU A 155 -9.60 0.34 -19.01
N PRO A 156 -8.49 1.05 -19.34
CA PRO A 156 -7.76 0.82 -20.58
C PRO A 156 -7.22 -0.60 -20.75
N TRP A 157 -6.99 -1.32 -19.67
CA TRP A 157 -6.46 -2.69 -19.70
C TRP A 157 -7.55 -3.73 -19.41
N VAL A 158 -8.57 -3.38 -18.61
CA VAL A 158 -9.69 -4.27 -18.28
C VAL A 158 -10.66 -4.40 -19.47
N ILE A 159 -11.00 -3.31 -20.15
CA ILE A 159 -11.94 -3.33 -21.28
C ILE A 159 -11.49 -4.27 -22.44
N PRO A 160 -10.19 -4.30 -22.83
CA PRO A 160 -9.70 -5.26 -23.83
C PRO A 160 -9.67 -6.71 -23.33
N ALA A 161 -9.78 -6.95 -22.02
CA ALA A 161 -9.85 -8.29 -21.43
C ALA A 161 -11.30 -8.82 -21.38
N LEU A 162 -12.31 -7.98 -21.57
CA LEU A 162 -13.73 -8.34 -21.63
C LEU A 162 -14.13 -8.69 -23.07
N ASP A 163 -15.26 -9.38 -23.21
CA ASP A 163 -15.83 -9.64 -24.53
C ASP A 163 -16.16 -8.34 -25.27
N SER A 164 -16.06 -8.37 -26.61
CA SER A 164 -16.20 -7.19 -27.47
C SER A 164 -17.56 -6.49 -27.34
N ASN A 165 -18.59 -7.21 -26.89
CA ASN A 165 -19.96 -6.71 -26.77
C ASN A 165 -20.36 -6.36 -25.32
N THR A 166 -19.53 -6.65 -24.33
CA THR A 166 -19.83 -6.37 -22.91
C THR A 166 -20.11 -4.87 -22.71
N PRO A 167 -21.33 -4.47 -22.31
CA PRO A 167 -21.68 -3.06 -22.10
C PRO A 167 -21.00 -2.50 -20.84
N ILE A 168 -20.72 -1.20 -20.89
CA ILE A 168 -20.07 -0.44 -19.81
C ILE A 168 -21.03 0.65 -19.35
N PHE A 169 -21.48 0.53 -18.11
CA PHE A 169 -22.46 1.44 -17.51
C PHE A 169 -21.76 2.40 -16.53
N ALA A 170 -22.07 3.69 -16.62
CA ALA A 170 -21.62 4.71 -15.67
C ALA A 170 -22.60 5.88 -15.63
N SER A 171 -22.50 6.73 -14.60
CA SER A 171 -23.19 8.03 -14.54
C SER A 171 -22.67 8.98 -15.64
N SER A 172 -23.38 10.07 -15.92
CA SER A 172 -23.03 10.96 -17.03
C SER A 172 -21.65 11.59 -16.89
N PHE A 173 -21.34 12.14 -15.72
CA PHE A 173 -20.03 12.73 -15.45
C PHE A 173 -18.90 11.69 -15.51
N THR A 174 -19.08 10.56 -14.85
CA THR A 174 -18.12 9.45 -14.88
C THR A 174 -17.89 8.96 -16.30
N MET A 175 -18.93 8.93 -17.12
CA MET A 175 -18.82 8.52 -18.52
C MET A 175 -17.96 9.49 -19.36
N GLU A 176 -17.99 10.80 -19.08
CA GLU A 176 -17.10 11.75 -19.76
C GLU A 176 -15.62 11.52 -19.40
N LEU A 177 -15.34 11.17 -18.14
CA LEU A 177 -13.98 10.78 -17.70
C LEU A 177 -13.53 9.48 -18.40
N ILE A 178 -14.41 8.49 -18.48
CA ILE A 178 -14.15 7.22 -19.16
C ILE A 178 -13.85 7.46 -20.64
N LYS A 179 -14.69 8.23 -21.36
CA LYS A 179 -14.47 8.57 -22.78
C LYS A 179 -13.13 9.23 -23.00
N LYS A 180 -12.76 10.20 -22.13
CA LYS A 180 -11.46 10.89 -22.22
C LYS A 180 -10.31 9.91 -22.04
N ARG A 181 -10.35 9.07 -21.01
CA ARG A 181 -9.33 8.07 -20.70
C ARG A 181 -9.15 7.06 -21.82
N LEU A 182 -10.24 6.50 -22.34
CA LEU A 182 -10.18 5.54 -23.43
C LEU A 182 -9.60 6.17 -24.69
N LYS A 183 -9.95 7.43 -24.98
CA LYS A 183 -9.39 8.18 -26.10
C LYS A 183 -7.88 8.38 -25.96
N GLU A 184 -7.39 8.72 -24.77
CA GLU A 184 -5.95 8.89 -24.48
C GLU A 184 -5.15 7.60 -24.70
N HIS A 185 -5.80 6.43 -24.54
CA HIS A 185 -5.20 5.12 -24.78
C HIS A 185 -5.53 4.52 -26.16
N GLY A 186 -6.14 5.30 -27.06
CA GLY A 186 -6.52 4.83 -28.40
C GLY A 186 -7.64 3.79 -28.42
N ILE A 187 -8.36 3.62 -27.30
CA ILE A 187 -9.46 2.67 -27.13
C ILE A 187 -10.75 3.47 -27.10
N PHE A 188 -11.53 3.41 -28.14
CA PHE A 188 -12.82 4.12 -28.19
C PHE A 188 -13.90 3.25 -28.81
N LEU A 189 -14.83 2.79 -27.99
CA LEU A 189 -15.92 1.88 -28.35
C LEU A 189 -17.27 2.46 -27.94
N PRO A 190 -17.78 3.48 -28.63
CA PRO A 190 -18.97 4.24 -28.19
C PRO A 190 -20.23 3.36 -28.06
N SER A 191 -20.35 2.31 -28.86
CA SER A 191 -21.50 1.38 -28.82
C SER A 191 -21.67 0.66 -27.49
N ARG A 192 -20.56 0.42 -26.76
CA ARG A 192 -20.54 -0.25 -25.46
C ARG A 192 -20.86 0.68 -24.29
N LEU A 193 -20.68 1.99 -24.46
CA LEU A 193 -20.81 2.98 -23.38
C LEU A 193 -22.28 3.33 -23.16
N LYS A 194 -22.81 3.05 -21.97
CA LYS A 194 -24.20 3.24 -21.57
C LYS A 194 -24.28 4.15 -20.34
N ILE A 195 -25.03 5.23 -20.44
CA ILE A 195 -25.23 6.16 -19.34
C ILE A 195 -26.47 5.75 -18.55
N PHE A 196 -26.34 5.56 -17.26
CA PHE A 196 -27.45 5.40 -16.34
C PHE A 196 -27.77 6.70 -15.58
N ARG A 197 -28.96 6.75 -14.98
CA ARG A 197 -29.38 7.86 -14.12
C ARG A 197 -29.75 7.33 -12.74
N THR A 198 -29.45 8.10 -11.71
CA THR A 198 -29.83 7.80 -10.32
C THR A 198 -31.34 7.55 -10.22
N ARG A 199 -31.75 6.57 -9.43
CA ARG A 199 -33.15 6.12 -9.22
C ARG A 199 -33.85 5.61 -10.49
N LYS A 200 -33.13 5.36 -11.59
CA LYS A 200 -33.63 4.73 -12.79
C LYS A 200 -33.05 3.34 -12.96
N LYS A 201 -33.93 2.35 -12.89
CA LYS A 201 -33.56 0.94 -13.03
C LYS A 201 -33.12 0.60 -14.45
N PHE A 202 -32.16 -0.29 -14.59
CA PHE A 202 -31.69 -0.86 -15.84
C PHE A 202 -31.25 -2.30 -15.65
N MET A 203 -31.23 -3.07 -16.74
CA MET A 203 -30.74 -4.46 -16.71
C MET A 203 -29.25 -4.49 -17.05
N ALA A 204 -28.47 -5.21 -16.22
CA ALA A 204 -27.07 -5.53 -16.48
C ALA A 204 -26.78 -6.97 -16.02
N GLY A 205 -26.48 -7.84 -16.97
CA GLY A 205 -26.31 -9.25 -16.71
C GLY A 205 -27.55 -9.86 -16.04
N PRO A 206 -27.40 -10.62 -14.96
CA PRO A 206 -28.52 -11.25 -14.25
C PRO A 206 -29.27 -10.29 -13.30
N PHE A 207 -28.89 -9.01 -13.22
CA PHE A 207 -29.44 -8.09 -12.24
C PHE A 207 -30.27 -6.95 -12.85
N GLU A 208 -31.39 -6.60 -12.21
CA GLU A 208 -31.98 -5.28 -12.30
C GLU A 208 -31.20 -4.35 -11.34
N ILE A 209 -30.56 -3.34 -11.90
CA ILE A 209 -29.71 -2.41 -11.12
C ILE A 209 -30.42 -1.07 -10.97
N GLU A 210 -30.50 -0.58 -9.73
CA GLU A 210 -30.93 0.77 -9.40
C GLU A 210 -29.80 1.54 -8.74
N PRO A 211 -29.22 2.57 -9.41
CA PRO A 211 -28.25 3.45 -8.78
C PRO A 211 -28.93 4.38 -7.77
N ILE A 212 -28.45 4.41 -6.53
CA ILE A 212 -28.91 5.32 -5.49
C ILE A 212 -27.87 6.41 -5.26
N ARG A 213 -28.31 7.62 -4.90
CA ARG A 213 -27.38 8.72 -4.68
C ARG A 213 -26.67 8.57 -3.34
N VAL A 214 -25.36 8.65 -3.39
CA VAL A 214 -24.51 8.83 -2.21
C VAL A 214 -23.73 10.14 -2.33
N THR A 215 -23.39 10.77 -1.21
CA THR A 215 -22.49 11.92 -1.22
C THR A 215 -21.04 11.45 -1.09
N HIS A 216 -20.16 12.06 -1.89
CA HIS A 216 -18.74 11.76 -1.90
C HIS A 216 -17.95 13.03 -2.34
N SER A 217 -16.65 12.90 -2.60
CA SER A 217 -15.80 14.02 -3.02
C SER A 217 -15.81 14.30 -4.54
N ILE A 218 -16.60 13.56 -5.32
CA ILE A 218 -16.70 13.70 -6.77
C ILE A 218 -18.19 13.69 -7.18
N PRO A 219 -18.60 14.43 -8.23
CA PRO A 219 -19.98 14.42 -8.70
C PRO A 219 -20.48 13.06 -9.16
N ASP A 220 -21.79 12.86 -9.04
CA ASP A 220 -22.54 11.68 -9.54
C ASP A 220 -22.05 10.33 -8.98
N CYS A 221 -21.48 10.32 -7.78
CA CYS A 221 -21.17 9.09 -7.05
C CYS A 221 -22.49 8.36 -6.69
N CYS A 222 -22.50 7.04 -6.83
CA CYS A 222 -23.68 6.24 -6.54
C CYS A 222 -23.35 4.91 -5.86
N GLY A 223 -24.24 4.48 -4.98
CA GLY A 223 -24.39 3.10 -4.59
C GLY A 223 -25.22 2.34 -5.62
N LEU A 224 -25.09 1.02 -5.66
CA LEU A 224 -25.78 0.14 -6.59
C LEU A 224 -26.67 -0.85 -5.83
N VAL A 225 -27.94 -0.86 -6.14
CA VAL A 225 -28.88 -1.88 -5.68
C VAL A 225 -29.08 -2.88 -6.80
N LEU A 226 -28.66 -4.11 -6.57
CA LEU A 226 -28.74 -5.21 -7.55
C LEU A 226 -29.83 -6.19 -7.11
N ARG A 227 -30.88 -6.33 -7.91
CA ARG A 227 -32.01 -7.22 -7.64
C ARG A 227 -32.01 -8.38 -8.60
N CYS A 228 -32.23 -9.57 -8.08
CA CYS A 228 -32.50 -10.77 -8.87
C CYS A 228 -33.48 -11.67 -8.12
N SER A 229 -33.84 -12.82 -8.71
CA SER A 229 -34.77 -13.80 -8.09
C SER A 229 -34.30 -14.32 -6.72
N ASP A 230 -32.98 -14.31 -6.49
CA ASP A 230 -32.35 -14.92 -5.31
C ASP A 230 -31.97 -13.91 -4.23
N GLY A 231 -32.32 -12.66 -4.41
CA GLY A 231 -32.17 -11.63 -3.39
C GLY A 231 -31.75 -10.27 -3.91
N THR A 232 -31.59 -9.34 -2.97
CA THR A 232 -31.20 -7.95 -3.21
C THR A 232 -29.82 -7.70 -2.60
N ILE A 233 -28.90 -7.17 -3.39
CA ILE A 233 -27.57 -6.78 -2.96
C ILE A 233 -27.45 -5.25 -2.96
N LEU A 234 -26.93 -4.67 -1.90
CA LEU A 234 -26.55 -3.26 -1.84
C LEU A 234 -25.02 -3.16 -1.84
N HIS A 235 -24.46 -2.58 -2.88
CA HIS A 235 -23.07 -2.13 -2.95
C HIS A 235 -23.04 -0.63 -2.75
N THR A 236 -22.46 -0.13 -1.67
CA THR A 236 -22.55 1.30 -1.32
C THR A 236 -21.77 2.21 -2.27
N GLY A 237 -20.76 1.67 -2.99
CA GLY A 237 -19.71 2.50 -3.54
C GLY A 237 -18.97 3.23 -2.42
N ASP A 238 -18.26 4.29 -2.76
CA ASP A 238 -17.63 5.19 -1.80
C ASP A 238 -18.61 6.25 -1.36
N TRP A 239 -18.73 6.46 -0.06
CA TRP A 239 -19.80 7.29 0.46
C TRP A 239 -19.46 7.99 1.78
N LYS A 240 -20.17 9.06 2.03
CA LYS A 240 -20.36 9.72 3.33
C LYS A 240 -21.79 10.24 3.42
N ILE A 241 -22.20 10.70 4.57
CA ILE A 241 -23.45 11.48 4.71
C ILE A 241 -23.09 12.97 4.84
N ASP A 242 -23.40 13.76 3.82
CA ASP A 242 -23.28 15.20 3.86
C ASP A 242 -24.69 15.83 3.80
N GLU A 243 -25.08 16.51 4.87
CA GLU A 243 -26.42 17.11 5.00
C GLU A 243 -26.54 18.43 4.25
N THR A 244 -25.42 19.08 3.96
CA THR A 244 -25.35 20.37 3.27
C THR A 244 -24.33 20.33 2.12
N PRO A 245 -24.49 19.37 1.16
CA PRO A 245 -23.57 19.27 0.04
C PRO A 245 -23.68 20.51 -0.86
N LEU A 246 -22.55 20.92 -1.46
CA LEU A 246 -22.46 22.16 -2.22
C LEU A 246 -23.29 22.16 -3.51
N ASP A 247 -23.62 21.00 -4.06
CA ASP A 247 -24.48 20.82 -5.23
C ASP A 247 -25.96 20.64 -4.85
N GLY A 248 -26.30 20.71 -3.57
CA GLY A 248 -27.66 20.53 -3.04
C GLY A 248 -28.21 19.08 -3.14
N LYS A 249 -27.41 18.13 -3.60
CA LYS A 249 -27.82 16.75 -3.77
C LYS A 249 -27.46 15.91 -2.54
N VAL A 250 -28.33 15.89 -1.57
CA VAL A 250 -28.16 15.15 -0.32
C VAL A 250 -28.11 13.63 -0.54
N PHE A 251 -27.58 12.92 0.44
CA PHE A 251 -27.58 11.46 0.50
C PHE A 251 -29.01 10.90 0.49
N ASP A 252 -29.26 9.85 -0.28
CA ASP A 252 -30.57 9.26 -0.52
C ASP A 252 -31.00 8.30 0.60
N ARG A 253 -31.40 8.85 1.76
CA ARG A 253 -31.89 8.04 2.89
C ARG A 253 -33.18 7.32 2.57
N GLU A 254 -34.09 7.97 1.81
CA GLU A 254 -35.35 7.40 1.40
C GLU A 254 -35.13 6.07 0.66
N ALA A 255 -34.15 6.01 -0.25
CA ALA A 255 -33.79 4.77 -0.92
C ALA A 255 -33.35 3.67 0.05
N LEU A 256 -32.62 4.01 1.12
CA LEU A 256 -32.22 3.03 2.12
C LEU A 256 -33.40 2.52 2.98
N GLU A 257 -34.37 3.39 3.29
CA GLU A 257 -35.58 3.04 4.01
C GLU A 257 -36.49 2.14 3.16
N GLU A 258 -36.64 2.46 1.87
CA GLU A 258 -37.31 1.58 0.90
C GLU A 258 -36.65 0.19 0.85
N LEU A 259 -35.31 0.14 0.75
CA LEU A 259 -34.54 -1.09 0.75
C LEU A 259 -34.68 -1.88 2.05
N SER A 260 -34.72 -1.19 3.18
CA SER A 260 -34.95 -1.83 4.49
C SER A 260 -36.32 -2.53 4.53
N SER A 261 -37.31 -1.92 3.91
CA SER A 261 -38.68 -2.48 3.79
C SER A 261 -38.74 -3.65 2.82
N GLU A 262 -38.00 -3.58 1.71
CA GLU A 262 -37.86 -4.65 0.70
C GLU A 262 -37.07 -5.84 1.27
N GLY A 263 -36.06 -5.58 2.09
CA GLY A 263 -35.15 -6.55 2.69
C GLY A 263 -33.87 -6.76 1.84
N VAL A 264 -32.73 -6.48 2.43
CA VAL A 264 -31.41 -6.62 1.78
C VAL A 264 -30.76 -7.95 2.17
N THR A 265 -30.47 -8.78 1.18
CA THR A 265 -29.79 -10.06 1.35
C THR A 265 -28.33 -9.87 1.69
N LEU A 266 -27.60 -9.04 0.95
CA LEU A 266 -26.20 -8.73 1.17
C LEU A 266 -25.97 -7.22 1.09
N MET A 267 -25.29 -6.65 2.06
CA MET A 267 -24.72 -5.30 1.98
C MET A 267 -23.21 -5.38 1.92
N MET A 268 -22.62 -4.73 0.92
CA MET A 268 -21.20 -4.51 0.74
C MET A 268 -20.91 -3.02 0.96
N SER A 269 -20.05 -2.66 1.91
CA SER A 269 -19.86 -1.26 2.30
C SER A 269 -18.40 -0.86 2.47
N ASP A 270 -18.08 0.35 2.00
CA ASP A 270 -16.79 1.03 2.13
C ASP A 270 -16.31 1.08 3.59
N SER A 271 -15.04 0.72 3.80
CA SER A 271 -14.40 0.60 5.12
C SER A 271 -13.28 1.62 5.36
N THR A 272 -12.99 2.49 4.40
CA THR A 272 -11.79 3.35 4.36
C THR A 272 -11.55 4.15 5.65
N ASN A 273 -12.60 4.67 6.27
CA ASN A 273 -12.48 5.50 7.47
C ASN A 273 -13.16 4.90 8.73
N VAL A 274 -13.41 3.63 8.77
CA VAL A 274 -14.08 2.97 9.91
C VAL A 274 -13.38 3.20 11.26
N LEU A 275 -12.05 3.45 11.25
CA LEU A 275 -11.28 3.77 12.46
C LEU A 275 -11.44 5.23 12.92
N SER A 276 -11.98 6.11 12.07
CA SER A 276 -12.15 7.52 12.41
C SER A 276 -13.43 7.71 13.24
N PRO A 277 -13.33 8.18 14.48
CA PRO A 277 -14.52 8.41 15.31
C PRO A 277 -15.31 9.63 14.85
N GLY A 278 -16.59 9.69 15.20
CA GLY A 278 -17.49 10.79 14.90
C GLY A 278 -17.99 10.78 13.46
N ARG A 279 -18.37 11.96 12.95
CA ARG A 279 -18.90 12.18 11.59
C ARG A 279 -17.93 13.03 10.77
N THR A 280 -17.99 12.87 9.46
CA THR A 280 -17.33 13.79 8.52
C THR A 280 -18.00 15.16 8.59
N ILE A 281 -17.23 16.21 8.47
CA ILE A 281 -17.78 17.57 8.32
C ILE A 281 -18.27 17.75 6.88
N SER A 282 -19.27 18.65 6.70
CA SER A 282 -19.75 18.98 5.36
C SER A 282 -18.70 19.75 4.53
N GLU A 283 -18.75 19.63 3.21
CA GLU A 283 -17.98 20.48 2.29
C GLU A 283 -18.34 21.97 2.42
N SER A 284 -19.53 22.32 2.92
CA SER A 284 -19.88 23.71 3.24
C SER A 284 -18.96 24.34 4.29
N VAL A 285 -18.57 23.58 5.32
CA VAL A 285 -17.62 24.04 6.34
C VAL A 285 -16.23 24.28 5.73
N VAL A 286 -15.80 23.42 4.79
CA VAL A 286 -14.53 23.60 4.07
C VAL A 286 -14.58 24.84 3.18
N LYS A 287 -15.72 25.12 2.54
CA LYS A 287 -15.95 26.35 1.75
C LYS A 287 -15.74 27.60 2.61
N ASP A 288 -16.35 27.63 3.79
CA ASP A 288 -16.24 28.78 4.71
C ASP A 288 -14.81 28.95 5.23
N ALA A 289 -14.11 27.86 5.52
CA ALA A 289 -12.71 27.90 5.92
C ALA A 289 -11.79 28.40 4.80
N LEU A 290 -11.96 27.91 3.57
CA LEU A 290 -11.22 28.40 2.40
C LEU A 290 -11.44 29.88 2.19
N LEU A 291 -12.71 30.35 2.21
CA LEU A 291 -13.05 31.76 2.06
C LEU A 291 -12.37 32.59 3.15
N ARG A 292 -12.43 32.19 4.42
CA ARG A 292 -11.80 32.90 5.53
C ARG A 292 -10.29 33.06 5.33
N HIS A 293 -9.58 32.00 5.00
CA HIS A 293 -8.12 32.04 4.81
C HIS A 293 -7.71 32.82 3.57
N ILE A 294 -8.44 32.67 2.46
CA ILE A 294 -8.18 33.40 1.21
C ILE A 294 -8.41 34.89 1.39
N SER A 295 -9.51 35.29 2.08
CA SER A 295 -9.83 36.68 2.34
C SER A 295 -8.85 37.36 3.30
N ALA A 296 -8.33 36.64 4.29
CA ALA A 296 -7.36 37.18 5.24
C ALA A 296 -5.95 37.31 4.63
N SER A 297 -5.70 36.67 3.49
CA SER A 297 -4.38 36.64 2.86
C SER A 297 -4.06 37.90 2.08
N LYS A 298 -2.89 38.50 2.37
CA LYS A 298 -2.42 39.74 1.69
C LYS A 298 -1.54 39.45 0.46
N GLY A 299 -0.89 38.28 0.41
CA GLY A 299 -0.02 37.84 -0.67
C GLY A 299 -0.72 36.91 -1.67
N ARG A 300 0.09 36.22 -2.48
CA ARG A 300 -0.37 35.19 -3.39
C ARG A 300 -0.83 33.98 -2.59
N VAL A 301 -1.98 33.43 -2.96
CA VAL A 301 -2.53 32.23 -2.33
C VAL A 301 -2.39 31.06 -3.29
N ILE A 302 -1.86 29.96 -2.78
CA ILE A 302 -1.71 28.71 -3.50
C ILE A 302 -2.48 27.66 -2.72
N THR A 303 -3.45 27.01 -3.36
CA THR A 303 -4.19 25.89 -2.73
C THR A 303 -3.85 24.59 -3.43
N THR A 304 -3.65 23.52 -2.65
CA THR A 304 -3.52 22.18 -3.18
C THR A 304 -4.60 21.28 -2.61
N GLN A 305 -5.20 20.47 -3.48
CA GLN A 305 -6.32 19.58 -3.15
C GLN A 305 -6.38 18.43 -4.14
N PHE A 306 -7.27 17.47 -3.90
CA PHE A 306 -7.56 16.44 -4.89
C PHE A 306 -8.22 17.06 -6.12
N ALA A 307 -7.64 16.83 -7.30
CA ALA A 307 -8.13 17.40 -8.56
C ALA A 307 -9.54 16.93 -8.92
N SER A 308 -9.94 15.76 -8.46
CA SER A 308 -11.27 15.18 -8.64
C SER A 308 -12.37 15.86 -7.82
N ASN A 309 -12.01 16.59 -6.74
CA ASN A 309 -12.99 17.24 -5.89
C ASN A 309 -13.48 18.56 -6.52
N LEU A 310 -14.42 18.44 -7.47
CA LEU A 310 -15.00 19.57 -8.17
C LEU A 310 -15.80 20.49 -7.25
N HIS A 311 -16.42 19.97 -6.20
CA HIS A 311 -17.14 20.77 -5.22
C HIS A 311 -16.20 21.75 -4.53
N ARG A 312 -15.02 21.31 -4.14
CA ARG A 312 -13.99 22.16 -3.54
C ARG A 312 -13.40 23.16 -4.52
N LEU A 313 -13.25 22.77 -5.80
CA LEU A 313 -12.88 23.73 -6.85
C LEU A 313 -13.90 24.85 -6.97
N GLY A 314 -15.20 24.53 -6.87
CA GLY A 314 -16.28 25.52 -6.82
C GLY A 314 -16.15 26.46 -5.61
N SER A 315 -15.79 25.94 -4.44
CA SER A 315 -15.53 26.76 -3.24
C SER A 315 -14.35 27.71 -3.43
N VAL A 316 -13.26 27.22 -4.04
CA VAL A 316 -12.08 28.05 -4.36
C VAL A 316 -12.46 29.16 -5.36
N LYS A 317 -13.29 28.85 -6.39
CA LYS A 317 -13.79 29.83 -7.35
C LYS A 317 -14.64 30.90 -6.67
N ALA A 318 -15.57 30.48 -5.80
CA ALA A 318 -16.41 31.42 -5.06
C ALA A 318 -15.56 32.34 -4.17
N ALA A 319 -14.53 31.85 -3.54
CA ALA A 319 -13.58 32.65 -2.76
C ALA A 319 -12.76 33.60 -3.66
N ALA A 320 -12.34 33.15 -4.85
CA ALA A 320 -11.66 33.99 -5.83
C ALA A 320 -12.55 35.20 -6.27
N ASP A 321 -13.80 34.90 -6.57
CA ASP A 321 -14.77 35.94 -6.99
C ASP A 321 -15.02 36.98 -5.89
N LEU A 322 -15.25 36.53 -4.67
CA LEU A 322 -15.51 37.40 -3.52
C LEU A 322 -14.30 38.27 -3.14
N THR A 323 -13.08 37.80 -3.43
CA THR A 323 -11.83 38.53 -3.12
C THR A 323 -11.25 39.26 -4.34
N GLY A 324 -11.89 39.18 -5.52
CA GLY A 324 -11.41 39.78 -6.77
C GLY A 324 -10.15 39.10 -7.36
N ARG A 325 -9.75 37.97 -6.83
CA ARG A 325 -8.53 37.25 -7.27
C ARG A 325 -8.73 36.51 -8.58
N LYS A 326 -7.69 36.50 -9.41
CA LYS A 326 -7.66 35.73 -10.66
C LYS A 326 -7.28 34.28 -10.37
N LEU A 327 -8.06 33.38 -10.91
CA LEU A 327 -7.89 31.92 -10.68
C LEU A 327 -7.00 31.31 -11.75
N VAL A 328 -6.00 30.55 -11.33
CA VAL A 328 -5.05 29.83 -12.19
C VAL A 328 -5.01 28.36 -11.82
N PHE A 329 -5.07 27.47 -12.81
CA PHE A 329 -4.87 26.02 -12.60
C PHE A 329 -3.50 25.58 -13.09
N VAL A 330 -2.70 24.99 -12.19
CA VAL A 330 -1.39 24.41 -12.50
C VAL A 330 -1.40 22.93 -12.20
N GLY A 331 -1.46 22.15 -13.25
CA GLY A 331 -1.52 20.67 -13.21
C GLY A 331 -2.55 20.11 -14.17
N MET A 332 -2.19 19.04 -14.86
CA MET A 332 -3.01 18.47 -15.94
C MET A 332 -4.34 17.87 -15.43
N SER A 333 -4.31 17.19 -14.29
CA SER A 333 -5.51 16.53 -13.75
C SER A 333 -6.62 17.51 -13.41
N LEU A 334 -6.30 18.73 -12.91
CA LEU A 334 -7.31 19.78 -12.65
C LEU A 334 -8.10 20.12 -13.92
N ARG A 335 -7.39 20.31 -15.05
CA ARG A 335 -8.01 20.57 -16.35
C ARG A 335 -8.81 19.38 -16.84
N THR A 336 -8.30 18.15 -16.63
CA THR A 336 -8.98 16.93 -17.04
C THR A 336 -10.37 16.78 -16.39
N TYR A 337 -10.45 16.97 -15.06
CA TYR A 337 -11.72 16.87 -14.35
C TYR A 337 -12.66 18.05 -14.67
N LEU A 338 -12.12 19.27 -14.80
CA LEU A 338 -12.92 20.43 -15.17
C LEU A 338 -13.50 20.30 -16.59
N ASP A 339 -12.72 19.85 -17.57
CA ASP A 339 -13.16 19.63 -18.95
C ASP A 339 -14.28 18.58 -19.05
N ALA A 340 -14.14 17.48 -18.28
CA ALA A 340 -15.19 16.44 -18.20
C ALA A 340 -16.47 17.01 -17.59
N ALA A 341 -16.37 17.78 -16.51
CA ALA A 341 -17.49 18.43 -15.87
C ALA A 341 -18.15 19.50 -16.77
N TRP A 342 -17.34 20.22 -17.54
CA TRP A 342 -17.84 21.20 -18.50
C TRP A 342 -18.67 20.55 -19.59
N LYS A 343 -18.20 19.45 -20.16
CA LYS A 343 -18.94 18.66 -21.15
C LYS A 343 -20.24 18.09 -20.65
N ASP A 344 -20.29 17.73 -19.37
CA ASP A 344 -21.48 17.19 -18.72
C ASP A 344 -22.40 18.28 -18.13
N GLY A 345 -22.05 19.57 -18.29
CA GLY A 345 -22.80 20.71 -17.76
C GLY A 345 -22.79 20.84 -16.23
N LYS A 346 -21.81 20.25 -15.57
CA LYS A 346 -21.65 20.26 -14.09
C LYS A 346 -20.40 20.99 -13.62
N ALA A 347 -19.70 21.70 -14.51
CA ALA A 347 -18.50 22.43 -14.14
C ALA A 347 -18.84 23.59 -13.20
N PRO A 348 -18.17 23.71 -12.04
CA PRO A 348 -18.35 24.84 -11.16
C PRO A 348 -17.66 26.13 -11.65
N ILE A 349 -16.85 26.00 -12.70
CA ILE A 349 -16.00 27.07 -13.25
C ILE A 349 -16.09 27.00 -14.76
N ASP A 350 -16.31 28.16 -15.41
CA ASP A 350 -16.11 28.29 -16.84
C ASP A 350 -14.60 28.23 -17.16
N PRO A 351 -14.11 27.23 -17.93
CA PRO A 351 -12.70 27.08 -18.24
C PRO A 351 -12.10 28.32 -18.94
N SER A 352 -12.91 29.11 -19.65
CA SER A 352 -12.47 30.30 -20.37
C SER A 352 -12.11 31.47 -19.43
N THR A 353 -12.60 31.46 -18.18
CA THR A 353 -12.31 32.48 -17.15
C THR A 353 -11.00 32.26 -16.41
N LEU A 354 -10.36 31.12 -16.62
CA LEU A 354 -9.08 30.79 -15.97
C LEU A 354 -7.92 31.53 -16.64
N VAL A 355 -7.07 32.15 -15.83
CA VAL A 355 -5.79 32.68 -16.31
C VAL A 355 -4.87 31.50 -16.69
N LYS A 356 -4.16 31.63 -17.78
CA LYS A 356 -3.18 30.63 -18.22
C LYS A 356 -1.97 30.61 -17.28
N ALA A 357 -1.37 29.45 -17.11
CA ALA A 357 -0.20 29.31 -16.24
C ALA A 357 1.01 30.14 -16.72
N GLU A 358 1.08 30.38 -18.03
CA GLU A 358 2.11 31.18 -18.67
C GLU A 358 1.98 32.68 -18.38
N ASP A 359 0.78 33.14 -18.02
CA ASP A 359 0.45 34.54 -17.76
C ASP A 359 0.49 34.92 -16.28
N ILE A 360 0.95 34.03 -15.38
CA ILE A 360 0.98 34.26 -13.92
C ILE A 360 1.75 35.53 -13.57
N ASP A 361 2.89 35.74 -14.20
CA ASP A 361 3.80 36.87 -13.93
C ASP A 361 3.25 38.22 -14.41
N ALA A 362 2.16 38.22 -15.19
CA ALA A 362 1.47 39.42 -15.64
C ALA A 362 0.56 40.04 -14.53
N TYR A 363 0.33 39.34 -13.44
CA TYR A 363 -0.56 39.77 -12.37
C TYR A 363 0.21 40.01 -11.07
N ALA A 364 -0.25 40.98 -10.28
CA ALA A 364 0.31 41.18 -8.96
C ALA A 364 0.03 39.94 -8.04
N PRO A 365 0.98 39.53 -7.21
CA PRO A 365 0.82 38.34 -6.35
C PRO A 365 -0.48 38.33 -5.53
N LYS A 366 -0.88 39.50 -5.00
CA LYS A 366 -2.12 39.64 -4.22
C LYS A 366 -3.40 39.35 -5.00
N ASP A 367 -3.36 39.48 -6.31
CA ASP A 367 -4.50 39.32 -7.21
C ASP A 367 -4.61 37.87 -7.76
N LEU A 368 -3.70 36.98 -7.33
CA LEU A 368 -3.66 35.58 -7.78
C LEU A 368 -4.15 34.63 -6.71
N LEU A 369 -4.89 33.60 -7.18
CA LEU A 369 -5.24 32.39 -6.46
C LEU A 369 -4.89 31.20 -7.36
N ILE A 370 -3.84 30.46 -6.99
CA ILE A 370 -3.33 29.34 -7.78
C ILE A 370 -3.83 28.03 -7.18
N VAL A 371 -4.49 27.20 -7.98
CA VAL A 371 -4.83 25.82 -7.61
C VAL A 371 -3.81 24.88 -8.24
N THR A 372 -3.18 24.03 -7.41
CA THR A 372 -2.11 23.13 -7.84
C THR A 372 -2.46 21.67 -7.62
N THR A 373 -1.91 20.79 -8.48
CA THR A 373 -1.77 19.36 -8.17
C THR A 373 -0.58 19.12 -7.25
N GLY A 374 -0.53 17.97 -6.59
CA GLY A 374 0.61 17.58 -5.75
C GLY A 374 0.28 17.49 -4.27
N SER A 375 -0.99 17.33 -3.91
CA SER A 375 -1.40 17.09 -2.52
C SER A 375 -0.80 15.80 -1.92
N GLN A 376 -0.37 14.84 -2.77
CA GLN A 376 0.30 13.61 -2.34
C GLN A 376 1.82 13.63 -2.66
N ALA A 377 2.36 14.79 -3.03
CA ALA A 377 3.75 14.99 -3.40
C ALA A 377 4.22 14.04 -4.53
N GLU A 378 3.35 13.77 -5.49
CA GLU A 378 3.68 12.97 -6.67
C GLU A 378 4.87 13.61 -7.41
N PRO A 379 5.82 12.81 -7.96
CA PRO A 379 7.09 13.35 -8.46
C PRO A 379 6.96 14.46 -9.52
N ARG A 380 5.95 14.36 -10.40
CA ARG A 380 5.71 15.31 -11.50
C ARG A 380 4.59 16.33 -11.22
N ALA A 381 4.05 16.34 -10.01
CA ALA A 381 2.97 17.25 -9.65
C ALA A 381 3.46 18.69 -9.43
N ALA A 382 2.62 19.65 -9.76
CA ALA A 382 3.00 21.05 -9.81
C ALA A 382 3.57 21.62 -8.52
N LEU A 383 2.92 21.38 -7.36
CA LEU A 383 3.40 21.87 -6.08
C LEU A 383 4.73 21.19 -5.66
N ASN A 384 4.88 19.90 -5.94
CA ASN A 384 6.13 19.21 -5.63
C ASN A 384 7.29 19.76 -6.49
N LEU A 385 7.09 19.99 -7.79
CA LEU A 385 8.08 20.63 -8.66
C LEU A 385 8.39 22.07 -8.19
N ALA A 386 7.39 22.83 -7.79
CA ALA A 386 7.58 24.19 -7.25
C ALA A 386 8.40 24.17 -5.96
N SER A 387 8.20 23.17 -5.10
CA SER A 387 9.00 23.02 -3.87
C SER A 387 10.48 22.74 -4.10
N TYR A 388 10.86 22.18 -5.28
CA TYR A 388 12.24 22.00 -5.72
C TYR A 388 12.78 23.21 -6.51
N GLY A 389 11.96 24.23 -6.77
CA GLY A 389 12.31 25.34 -7.64
C GLY A 389 12.38 24.95 -9.13
N SER A 390 11.92 23.75 -9.50
CA SER A 390 11.95 23.21 -10.88
C SER A 390 10.63 23.32 -11.63
N SER A 391 9.65 24.03 -11.08
CA SER A 391 8.41 24.34 -11.78
C SER A 391 8.62 25.40 -12.86
N HIS A 392 8.12 25.15 -14.06
CA HIS A 392 8.13 26.14 -15.16
C HIS A 392 6.95 27.13 -15.07
N ALA A 393 5.90 26.79 -14.28
CA ALA A 393 4.69 27.59 -14.22
C ALA A 393 4.78 28.73 -13.19
N PHE A 394 5.40 28.49 -12.05
CA PHE A 394 5.59 29.51 -11.01
C PHE A 394 6.69 29.07 -10.03
N LYS A 395 7.30 30.04 -9.36
CA LYS A 395 8.25 29.83 -8.26
C LYS A 395 7.61 30.22 -6.94
N LEU A 396 7.84 29.42 -5.89
CA LEU A 396 7.43 29.75 -4.53
C LEU A 396 8.30 30.86 -3.95
N THR A 397 7.69 31.74 -3.17
CA THR A 397 8.33 32.86 -2.47
C THR A 397 7.96 32.84 -0.99
N LYS A 398 8.68 33.59 -0.16
CA LYS A 398 8.40 33.72 1.28
C LYS A 398 7.07 34.42 1.59
N GLU A 399 6.54 35.20 0.65
CA GLU A 399 5.26 35.94 0.78
C GLU A 399 4.05 35.07 0.42
N ASP A 400 4.28 33.85 -0.11
CA ASP A 400 3.20 32.95 -0.52
C ASP A 400 2.54 32.28 0.69
N ILE A 401 1.24 32.05 0.55
CA ILE A 401 0.42 31.30 1.50
C ILE A 401 -0.06 30.03 0.80
N VAL A 402 0.34 28.88 1.33
CA VAL A 402 -0.04 27.55 0.81
C VAL A 402 -1.13 26.96 1.69
N LEU A 403 -2.34 26.84 1.15
CA LEU A 403 -3.47 26.17 1.79
C LEU A 403 -3.46 24.70 1.40
N TYR A 404 -3.10 23.82 2.33
CA TYR A 404 -3.09 22.38 2.11
C TYR A 404 -4.47 21.78 2.42
N SER A 405 -5.31 21.70 1.41
CA SER A 405 -6.72 21.28 1.48
C SER A 405 -6.90 19.80 1.10
N ALA A 406 -6.06 18.93 1.66
CA ALA A 406 -6.10 17.50 1.40
C ALA A 406 -5.75 16.68 2.65
N LYS A 407 -6.13 15.39 2.64
CA LYS A 407 -5.62 14.38 3.59
C LYS A 407 -4.49 13.64 2.91
N VAL A 408 -3.44 13.34 3.65
CA VAL A 408 -2.37 12.47 3.18
C VAL A 408 -2.90 11.04 3.13
N ILE A 409 -2.78 10.41 1.98
CA ILE A 409 -3.11 8.99 1.78
C ILE A 409 -2.02 8.15 2.46
N PRO A 410 -2.37 7.08 3.20
CA PRO A 410 -1.39 6.19 3.81
C PRO A 410 -0.32 5.74 2.79
N GLY A 411 0.96 5.77 3.21
CA GLY A 411 2.12 5.50 2.35
C GLY A 411 2.79 6.74 1.75
N ASN A 412 2.10 7.88 1.68
CA ASN A 412 2.66 9.13 1.12
C ASN A 412 3.20 10.11 2.18
N GLU A 413 3.10 9.78 3.48
CA GLU A 413 3.44 10.69 4.58
C GLU A 413 4.86 11.27 4.45
N SER A 414 5.83 10.41 4.17
CA SER A 414 7.23 10.82 4.04
C SER A 414 7.47 11.75 2.85
N ARG A 415 6.81 11.48 1.70
CA ARG A 415 6.93 12.33 0.50
C ARG A 415 6.31 13.70 0.72
N VAL A 416 5.10 13.71 1.29
CA VAL A 416 4.37 14.96 1.57
C VAL A 416 5.13 15.78 2.60
N MET A 417 5.61 15.18 3.68
CA MET A 417 6.38 15.91 4.69
C MET A 417 7.68 16.51 4.12
N LYS A 418 8.39 15.77 3.26
CA LYS A 418 9.57 16.30 2.56
C LYS A 418 9.25 17.49 1.66
N MET A 419 8.10 17.45 0.96
CA MET A 419 7.64 18.57 0.14
C MET A 419 7.30 19.78 1.01
N LEU A 420 6.53 19.60 2.08
CA LEU A 420 6.15 20.68 3.01
C LEU A 420 7.37 21.30 3.70
N ASN A 421 8.38 20.50 4.07
CA ASN A 421 9.62 20.99 4.63
C ASN A 421 10.35 21.94 3.65
N ARG A 422 10.46 21.56 2.37
CA ARG A 422 11.07 22.43 1.34
C ARG A 422 10.28 23.74 1.17
N ILE A 423 8.94 23.67 1.17
CA ILE A 423 8.08 24.87 1.11
C ILE A 423 8.33 25.76 2.33
N SER A 424 8.48 25.17 3.50
CA SER A 424 8.79 25.90 4.75
C SER A 424 10.22 26.49 4.72
N GLU A 425 11.20 25.79 4.14
CA GLU A 425 12.59 26.29 3.95
C GLU A 425 12.62 27.51 3.00
N ILE A 426 11.74 27.57 1.99
CA ILE A 426 11.58 28.77 1.14
C ILE A 426 11.03 29.97 1.95
N GLY A 427 10.34 29.69 3.07
CA GLY A 427 9.73 30.68 3.95
C GLY A 427 8.26 30.94 3.67
N SER A 428 7.62 30.20 2.73
CA SER A 428 6.18 30.29 2.48
C SER A 428 5.38 29.83 3.71
N THR A 429 4.26 30.51 3.99
CA THR A 429 3.35 30.12 5.06
C THR A 429 2.48 28.94 4.65
N ILE A 430 2.49 27.85 5.43
CA ILE A 430 1.65 26.68 5.19
C ILE A 430 0.51 26.65 6.21
N ILE A 431 -0.72 26.60 5.73
CA ILE A 431 -1.93 26.42 6.54
C ILE A 431 -2.51 25.03 6.23
N MET A 432 -2.57 24.18 7.25
CA MET A 432 -3.03 22.81 7.15
C MET A 432 -3.54 22.28 8.48
N GLY A 433 -4.26 21.16 8.45
CA GLY A 433 -4.69 20.45 9.66
C GLY A 433 -6.20 20.47 9.88
N LYS A 434 -6.64 19.59 10.77
CA LYS A 434 -8.08 19.42 11.07
C LYS A 434 -8.72 20.68 11.67
N ASN A 435 -7.98 21.40 12.53
CA ASN A 435 -8.48 22.58 13.24
C ASN A 435 -8.74 23.78 12.30
N GLU A 436 -8.06 23.80 11.15
CA GLU A 436 -8.25 24.87 10.16
C GLU A 436 -9.50 24.66 9.29
N GLY A 437 -10.09 23.45 9.32
CA GLY A 437 -11.31 23.14 8.57
C GLY A 437 -11.11 23.05 7.05
N LEU A 438 -9.86 23.01 6.57
CA LEU A 438 -9.54 23.05 5.14
C LEU A 438 -9.80 21.75 4.39
N HIS A 439 -10.14 20.67 5.09
CA HIS A 439 -10.37 19.36 4.47
C HIS A 439 -11.46 18.58 5.19
N THR A 440 -12.29 17.91 4.40
CA THR A 440 -13.17 16.81 4.84
C THR A 440 -12.96 15.60 3.97
N SER A 441 -13.16 14.40 4.53
CA SER A 441 -13.06 13.14 3.80
C SER A 441 -14.26 12.95 2.86
N GLY A 442 -14.05 12.20 1.78
CA GLY A 442 -15.11 11.66 0.93
C GLY A 442 -15.75 10.39 1.48
N HIS A 443 -15.10 9.71 2.42
CA HIS A 443 -15.53 8.44 2.99
C HIS A 443 -16.08 8.62 4.39
N ALA A 444 -17.13 7.87 4.72
CA ALA A 444 -17.83 7.89 5.99
C ALA A 444 -16.92 7.55 7.17
N TYR A 445 -17.03 8.32 8.25
CA TYR A 445 -16.44 7.99 9.54
C TYR A 445 -17.33 7.00 10.30
N ARG A 446 -16.80 6.39 11.34
CA ARG A 446 -17.53 5.40 12.16
C ARG A 446 -18.91 5.90 12.63
N GLY A 447 -19.07 7.19 12.88
CA GLY A 447 -20.33 7.78 13.32
C GLY A 447 -21.39 7.96 12.23
N GLU A 448 -21.02 8.02 10.95
CA GLU A 448 -21.97 8.03 9.81
C GLU A 448 -22.41 6.62 9.44
N LEU A 449 -21.57 5.68 9.76
CA LEU A 449 -21.97 4.31 9.84
C LEU A 449 -23.06 4.17 10.93
N ALA A 450 -23.23 5.24 11.76
CA ALA A 450 -24.16 5.29 12.88
C ALA A 450 -24.46 6.68 13.41
N SER A 451 -25.69 7.16 13.43
CA SER A 451 -26.07 8.43 14.08
C SER A 451 -27.51 8.47 14.61
N ILE A 452 -27.68 9.22 15.69
CA ILE A 452 -28.97 9.79 16.09
C ILE A 452 -28.77 11.29 16.30
N SER A 453 -29.62 12.09 15.63
CA SER A 453 -29.81 13.50 15.91
C SER A 453 -30.57 13.66 17.23
N PHE A 454 -29.95 14.25 18.25
CA PHE A 454 -30.69 14.83 19.37
C PHE A 454 -30.08 16.19 19.71
N LEU A 455 -30.80 17.22 19.37
CA LEU A 455 -30.68 18.54 19.98
C LEU A 455 -31.28 18.50 21.38
N CYS A 456 -30.48 18.95 22.35
CA CYS A 456 -30.85 19.33 23.70
C CYS A 456 -31.35 18.23 24.68
N PHE A 457 -30.56 17.89 25.67
CA PHE A 457 -30.80 18.15 27.08
C PHE A 457 -29.77 17.47 28.00
N TYR A 458 -29.03 18.25 28.74
CA TYR A 458 -28.34 18.01 30.03
C TYR A 458 -27.31 16.87 30.31
N SER A 459 -26.27 17.24 30.65
CA SER A 459 -24.89 17.09 31.15
C SER A 459 -24.51 15.93 32.09
N LEU A 460 -25.32 14.98 32.48
CA LEU A 460 -24.91 13.86 33.36
C LEU A 460 -25.32 12.47 32.85
N LEU A 461 -26.20 12.39 31.86
CA LEU A 461 -26.56 11.15 31.17
C LEU A 461 -25.71 10.88 29.90
N SER A 462 -24.79 11.77 29.60
CA SER A 462 -24.06 11.75 28.33
C SER A 462 -23.03 10.62 28.22
N LEU A 463 -22.49 10.10 29.32
CA LEU A 463 -21.48 9.04 29.28
C LEU A 463 -22.09 7.66 29.00
N LEU A 464 -23.30 7.39 29.47
CA LEU A 464 -24.04 6.15 29.17
C LEU A 464 -24.70 6.20 27.79
N PHE A 465 -25.07 7.39 27.32
CA PHE A 465 -25.63 7.61 25.96
C PHE A 465 -24.59 7.64 24.86
N TYR A 466 -23.32 7.95 25.16
CA TYR A 466 -22.23 7.97 24.18
C TYR A 466 -21.92 6.59 23.58
N VAL A 467 -22.25 5.52 24.26
CA VAL A 467 -22.10 4.12 23.80
C VAL A 467 -23.24 3.68 22.88
N LEU A 468 -24.36 4.42 22.83
CA LEU A 468 -25.56 4.03 22.06
C LEU A 468 -25.76 4.77 20.71
N ILE A 469 -24.79 5.62 20.31
CA ILE A 469 -24.95 6.53 19.16
C ILE A 469 -23.99 6.18 18.02
N LEU A 470 -23.98 4.95 17.56
CA LEU A 470 -23.11 4.59 16.45
C LEU A 470 -23.87 3.67 15.50
N GLU A 471 -24.11 4.06 14.15
CA GLU A 471 -24.45 3.06 13.12
C GLU A 471 -25.73 3.33 12.30
N GLU A 472 -25.79 4.52 11.66
CA GLU A 472 -27.01 4.95 10.96
C GLU A 472 -27.36 4.03 9.77
N VAL A 473 -26.44 3.83 8.81
CA VAL A 473 -26.77 3.10 7.57
C VAL A 473 -26.99 1.62 7.84
N LEU A 474 -26.18 0.98 8.70
CA LEU A 474 -26.36 -0.42 9.08
C LEU A 474 -27.68 -0.64 9.83
N ARG A 475 -28.11 0.35 10.63
CA ARG A 475 -29.39 0.31 11.36
C ARG A 475 -30.60 0.56 10.47
N ILE A 476 -30.48 1.41 9.46
CA ILE A 476 -31.52 1.64 8.47
C ILE A 476 -31.69 0.38 7.62
N VAL A 477 -30.64 -0.09 6.99
CA VAL A 477 -30.68 -1.18 6.00
C VAL A 477 -30.94 -2.54 6.64
N LYS A 478 -30.35 -2.85 7.80
CA LYS A 478 -30.48 -4.13 8.52
C LYS A 478 -30.31 -5.34 7.61
N PRO A 479 -29.18 -5.46 6.89
CA PRO A 479 -28.99 -6.51 5.92
C PRO A 479 -28.93 -7.89 6.57
N GLN A 480 -29.30 -8.95 5.85
CA GLN A 480 -29.15 -10.32 6.33
C GLN A 480 -27.66 -10.71 6.45
N HIS A 481 -26.86 -10.28 5.47
CA HIS A 481 -25.41 -10.51 5.40
C HIS A 481 -24.68 -9.19 5.20
N PHE A 482 -23.49 -9.10 5.78
CA PHE A 482 -22.64 -7.91 5.66
C PHE A 482 -21.21 -8.28 5.27
N LEU A 483 -20.69 -7.65 4.24
CA LEU A 483 -19.35 -7.80 3.71
C LEU A 483 -18.68 -6.42 3.65
N PRO A 484 -17.73 -6.12 4.54
CA PRO A 484 -16.88 -4.94 4.42
C PRO A 484 -16.06 -5.01 3.14
N ILE A 485 -16.02 -3.92 2.40
CA ILE A 485 -15.22 -3.77 1.18
C ILE A 485 -14.39 -2.48 1.25
N HIS A 486 -13.50 -2.29 0.27
CA HIS A 486 -12.70 -1.07 0.07
C HIS A 486 -11.93 -0.61 1.32
N GLY A 487 -10.72 -1.10 1.51
CA GLY A 487 -9.84 -0.73 2.60
C GLY A 487 -8.85 -1.80 3.03
N GLU A 488 -7.89 -1.38 3.83
CA GLU A 488 -6.91 -2.26 4.47
C GLU A 488 -7.59 -3.39 5.28
N LEU A 489 -6.93 -4.53 5.39
CA LEU A 489 -7.47 -5.68 6.12
C LEU A 489 -7.90 -5.34 7.56
N LEU A 490 -7.18 -4.43 8.22
CA LEU A 490 -7.56 -3.95 9.54
C LEU A 490 -8.90 -3.20 9.50
N PHE A 491 -9.12 -2.36 8.48
CA PHE A 491 -10.37 -1.60 8.34
C PHE A 491 -11.54 -2.53 8.06
N LEU A 492 -11.34 -3.53 7.18
CA LEU A 492 -12.37 -4.54 6.91
C LEU A 492 -12.76 -5.29 8.18
N LYS A 493 -11.79 -5.69 9.02
CA LYS A 493 -12.07 -6.39 10.28
C LYS A 493 -12.78 -5.53 11.31
N GLU A 494 -12.39 -4.27 11.45
CA GLU A 494 -13.07 -3.33 12.35
C GLU A 494 -14.51 -3.04 11.87
N HIS A 495 -14.74 -2.98 10.55
CA HIS A 495 -16.07 -2.81 9.98
C HIS A 495 -16.92 -4.07 10.15
N GLU A 496 -16.33 -5.25 10.05
CA GLU A 496 -17.00 -6.52 10.39
C GLU A 496 -17.46 -6.53 11.85
N LEU A 497 -16.58 -6.13 12.79
CA LEU A 497 -16.92 -6.02 14.21
C LEU A 497 -18.05 -4.99 14.44
N LEU A 498 -18.02 -3.90 13.68
CA LEU A 498 -19.08 -2.90 13.68
C LEU A 498 -20.43 -3.50 13.23
N GLY A 499 -20.43 -4.29 12.15
CA GLY A 499 -21.62 -5.01 11.70
C GLY A 499 -22.17 -5.97 12.75
N LYS A 500 -21.30 -6.73 13.42
CA LYS A 500 -21.67 -7.64 14.51
C LYS A 500 -22.28 -6.90 15.70
N SER A 501 -21.69 -5.76 16.08
CA SER A 501 -22.21 -4.95 17.19
C SER A 501 -23.59 -4.37 16.91
N ASN A 502 -23.94 -4.21 15.62
CA ASN A 502 -25.28 -3.80 15.17
C ASN A 502 -26.28 -4.93 15.02
N GLY A 503 -25.91 -6.13 15.45
CA GLY A 503 -26.80 -7.29 15.46
C GLY A 503 -26.88 -8.03 14.11
N ILE A 504 -26.01 -7.73 13.14
CA ILE A 504 -25.92 -8.50 11.89
C ILE A 504 -25.19 -9.82 12.19
N ARG A 505 -25.91 -10.92 12.01
CA ARG A 505 -25.41 -12.26 12.38
C ARG A 505 -24.39 -12.81 11.42
N HIS A 506 -24.58 -12.55 10.13
CA HIS A 506 -23.75 -13.09 9.06
C HIS A 506 -22.85 -11.98 8.52
N THR A 507 -21.62 -11.94 9.02
CA THR A 507 -20.59 -11.01 8.59
C THR A 507 -19.37 -11.81 8.17
N ALA A 508 -18.67 -11.37 7.14
CA ALA A 508 -17.44 -12.00 6.67
C ALA A 508 -16.42 -10.95 6.22
N VAL A 509 -15.15 -11.29 6.36
CA VAL A 509 -14.04 -10.59 5.71
C VAL A 509 -13.33 -11.62 4.83
N ILE A 510 -13.22 -11.34 3.56
CA ILE A 510 -12.54 -12.16 2.57
C ILE A 510 -11.36 -11.41 1.94
N LYS A 511 -10.53 -12.11 1.20
CA LYS A 511 -9.39 -11.56 0.47
C LYS A 511 -9.66 -11.57 -1.02
N ASN A 512 -8.89 -10.80 -1.77
CA ASN A 512 -8.88 -10.87 -3.23
C ASN A 512 -8.64 -12.31 -3.69
N GLY A 513 -9.44 -12.76 -4.64
CA GLY A 513 -9.44 -14.13 -5.16
C GLY A 513 -10.33 -15.12 -4.39
N GLU A 514 -10.80 -14.82 -3.18
CA GLU A 514 -11.69 -15.71 -2.44
C GLU A 514 -13.14 -15.55 -2.91
N MET A 515 -13.73 -16.63 -3.45
CA MET A 515 -15.11 -16.63 -3.89
C MET A 515 -16.05 -16.98 -2.72
N LEU A 516 -17.02 -16.11 -2.50
CA LEU A 516 -18.01 -16.23 -1.45
C LEU A 516 -19.40 -16.45 -2.04
N GLY A 517 -20.06 -17.52 -1.63
CA GLY A 517 -21.47 -17.77 -1.89
C GLY A 517 -22.34 -17.21 -0.77
N VAL A 518 -23.47 -16.59 -1.13
CA VAL A 518 -24.40 -15.96 -0.18
C VAL A 518 -25.77 -16.61 -0.32
N SER A 519 -26.28 -17.17 0.77
CA SER A 519 -27.57 -17.83 0.83
C SER A 519 -28.67 -16.86 1.23
N HIS A 520 -29.77 -16.81 0.47
CA HIS A 520 -30.93 -16.01 0.85
C HIS A 520 -31.64 -16.64 2.06
N LEU A 521 -31.72 -15.92 3.16
CA LEU A 521 -32.37 -16.40 4.38
C LEU A 521 -33.88 -16.14 4.32
N ARG A 522 -34.67 -17.05 3.68
CA ARG A 522 -36.13 -16.96 3.55
C ARG A 522 -36.88 -17.07 4.90
N ASN A 523 -36.23 -17.62 5.93
CA ASN A 523 -36.73 -17.70 7.29
C ASN A 523 -35.67 -17.35 8.32
N ARG A 524 -35.99 -16.52 9.32
CA ARG A 524 -35.11 -16.07 10.40
C ARG A 524 -34.54 -17.19 11.31
N ARG A 525 -34.79 -18.45 10.99
CA ARG A 525 -34.42 -19.65 11.77
C ARG A 525 -33.39 -20.54 11.07
N VAL A 526 -32.53 -20.00 10.25
CA VAL A 526 -31.50 -20.80 9.57
C VAL A 526 -30.38 -21.17 10.53
N LEU A 527 -30.10 -22.48 10.60
CA LEU A 527 -29.05 -23.08 11.43
C LEU A 527 -27.65 -23.04 10.81
N SER A 528 -27.51 -22.55 9.58
CA SER A 528 -26.21 -22.52 8.85
C SER A 528 -25.60 -21.13 8.80
N ASN A 529 -24.27 -21.05 8.68
CA ASN A 529 -23.54 -19.84 8.34
C ASN A 529 -24.07 -19.34 6.98
N GLY A 530 -24.57 -18.12 6.94
CA GLY A 530 -25.15 -17.54 5.71
C GLY A 530 -24.15 -17.30 4.58
N PHE A 531 -22.86 -17.51 4.82
CA PHE A 531 -21.77 -17.44 3.86
C PHE A 531 -21.13 -18.82 3.68
N ILE A 532 -20.84 -19.17 2.42
CA ILE A 532 -20.16 -20.41 2.03
C ILE A 532 -18.96 -20.05 1.16
N SER A 533 -17.77 -20.55 1.51
CA SER A 533 -16.60 -20.42 0.66
C SER A 533 -16.76 -21.35 -0.57
N LEU A 534 -16.69 -20.79 -1.76
CA LEU A 534 -16.78 -21.50 -3.03
C LEU A 534 -15.42 -21.75 -3.68
N GLY A 535 -14.33 -21.46 -2.94
CA GLY A 535 -12.97 -21.65 -3.40
C GLY A 535 -12.16 -20.37 -3.49
N ARG A 536 -10.98 -20.48 -4.08
CA ARG A 536 -10.06 -19.36 -4.26
C ARG A 536 -9.44 -19.42 -5.65
N GLU A 537 -9.47 -18.28 -6.34
CA GLU A 537 -8.73 -18.07 -7.58
C GLU A 537 -7.33 -17.50 -7.27
N ASN A 538 -6.33 -17.98 -7.98
CA ASN A 538 -4.97 -17.46 -7.86
C ASN A 538 -4.83 -16.25 -8.78
N LEU A 539 -4.96 -15.06 -8.20
CA LEU A 539 -4.86 -13.80 -8.93
C LEU A 539 -3.42 -13.29 -8.92
N GLN A 540 -2.98 -12.78 -10.06
CA GLN A 540 -1.67 -12.18 -10.23
C GLN A 540 -1.80 -10.69 -10.56
N LEU A 541 -1.38 -9.85 -9.63
CA LEU A 541 -1.33 -8.40 -9.84
C LEU A 541 -0.43 -8.07 -11.02
N LYS A 542 -0.80 -7.03 -11.77
CA LYS A 542 0.00 -6.52 -12.89
C LYS A 542 0.58 -5.15 -12.52
N TYR A 543 1.89 -5.08 -12.55
CA TYR A 543 2.68 -3.91 -12.21
C TYR A 543 3.12 -3.19 -13.49
N SER A 544 3.10 -1.87 -13.50
CA SER A 544 3.59 -1.09 -14.64
C SER A 544 5.10 -0.90 -14.59
N ASP A 545 5.75 -1.06 -15.74
CA ASP A 545 7.13 -0.62 -15.95
C ASP A 545 7.12 0.52 -16.99
N GLY A 546 7.20 1.73 -16.49
CA GLY A 546 6.89 2.92 -17.29
C GLY A 546 5.39 3.03 -17.64
N ASP A 547 5.09 3.65 -18.77
CA ASP A 547 3.71 4.00 -19.14
C ASP A 547 2.96 2.87 -19.88
N LYS A 548 3.65 1.90 -20.47
CA LYS A 548 3.07 0.96 -21.45
C LYS A 548 3.24 -0.51 -21.13
N ALA A 549 4.31 -0.89 -20.43
CA ALA A 549 4.58 -2.28 -20.11
C ALA A 549 3.95 -2.66 -18.77
N PHE A 550 3.34 -3.86 -18.72
CA PHE A 550 2.79 -4.43 -17.49
C PHE A 550 3.25 -5.89 -17.39
N GLY A 551 3.71 -6.26 -16.22
CA GLY A 551 4.12 -7.62 -15.89
C GLY A 551 3.74 -7.98 -14.46
N THR A 552 3.94 -9.23 -14.05
CA THR A 552 3.85 -9.64 -12.66
C THR A 552 5.05 -9.10 -11.87
N SER A 553 5.05 -9.18 -10.56
CA SER A 553 6.19 -8.81 -9.71
C SER A 553 7.47 -9.54 -10.15
N SER A 554 7.35 -10.83 -10.51
CA SER A 554 8.47 -11.64 -10.99
C SER A 554 8.94 -11.21 -12.39
N ASP A 555 8.02 -10.89 -13.33
CA ASP A 555 8.39 -10.44 -14.68
C ASP A 555 9.19 -9.13 -14.63
N LEU A 556 8.90 -8.29 -13.67
CA LEU A 556 9.51 -6.96 -13.50
C LEU A 556 10.66 -6.94 -12.49
N PHE A 557 10.99 -8.06 -11.90
CA PHE A 557 12.07 -8.18 -10.90
C PHE A 557 11.96 -7.13 -9.78
N ILE A 558 10.75 -6.96 -9.21
CA ILE A 558 10.50 -5.88 -8.23
C ILE A 558 11.32 -6.09 -6.95
N ASP A 559 11.40 -7.32 -6.45
CA ASP A 559 12.20 -7.65 -5.27
C ASP A 559 13.70 -7.43 -5.51
N GLU A 560 14.19 -7.74 -6.71
CA GLU A 560 15.58 -7.51 -7.10
C GLU A 560 15.89 -6.00 -7.22
N ARG A 561 14.95 -5.19 -7.71
CA ARG A 561 15.11 -3.73 -7.72
C ARG A 561 15.31 -3.19 -6.32
N LEU A 562 14.48 -3.64 -5.38
CA LEU A 562 14.58 -3.26 -3.97
C LEU A 562 15.90 -3.76 -3.37
N LYS A 563 16.29 -5.01 -3.63
CA LYS A 563 17.55 -5.59 -3.18
C LYS A 563 18.76 -4.81 -3.69
N ILE A 564 18.77 -4.45 -4.99
CA ILE A 564 19.85 -3.62 -5.57
C ILE A 564 19.87 -2.22 -4.94
N ALA A 565 18.72 -1.62 -4.69
CA ALA A 565 18.64 -0.31 -4.06
C ALA A 565 19.17 -0.31 -2.61
N LEU A 566 18.89 -1.37 -1.85
CA LEU A 566 19.31 -1.53 -0.47
C LEU A 566 20.75 -2.00 -0.34
N ASP A 567 21.15 -3.03 -1.08
CA ASP A 567 22.41 -3.74 -0.90
C ASP A 567 23.49 -3.40 -1.96
N GLY A 568 23.06 -2.89 -3.12
CA GLY A 568 23.93 -2.51 -4.21
C GLY A 568 24.16 -3.62 -5.23
N ILE A 569 24.88 -3.28 -6.31
CA ILE A 569 25.27 -4.21 -7.37
C ILE A 569 26.75 -4.01 -7.73
N ILE A 570 27.42 -5.12 -8.00
CA ILE A 570 28.81 -5.18 -8.51
C ILE A 570 28.77 -5.94 -9.84
N VAL A 571 29.31 -5.32 -10.88
CA VAL A 571 29.50 -5.94 -12.19
C VAL A 571 30.98 -6.07 -12.44
N VAL A 572 31.43 -7.30 -12.71
CA VAL A 572 32.83 -7.64 -12.95
C VAL A 572 32.98 -8.19 -14.37
N SER A 573 33.85 -7.62 -15.14
CA SER A 573 34.28 -8.17 -16.42
C SER A 573 35.72 -8.67 -16.28
N MET A 574 35.97 -9.92 -16.61
CA MET A 574 37.28 -10.59 -16.51
C MET A 574 37.73 -11.11 -17.88
N GLU A 575 38.88 -10.65 -18.36
CA GLU A 575 39.60 -11.26 -19.46
C GLU A 575 40.60 -12.25 -18.85
N VAL A 576 40.41 -13.56 -19.06
CA VAL A 576 41.23 -14.62 -18.45
C VAL A 576 42.32 -15.04 -19.39
N PHE A 577 43.55 -15.12 -18.88
CA PHE A 577 44.72 -15.62 -19.59
C PHE A 577 45.15 -16.94 -19.02
N ARG A 578 45.12 -18.02 -19.86
CA ARG A 578 45.59 -19.35 -19.45
C ARG A 578 47.00 -19.59 -19.97
N PRO A 579 47.95 -19.98 -19.07
CA PRO A 579 49.29 -20.36 -19.54
C PRO A 579 49.23 -21.70 -20.31
N GLN A 580 49.91 -21.73 -21.49
CA GLN A 580 49.85 -22.93 -22.36
C GLN A 580 50.91 -23.96 -22.03
N ARG A 581 52.02 -23.65 -21.35
CA ARG A 581 53.06 -24.60 -20.93
C ARG A 581 53.49 -24.39 -19.48
N ALA A 582 53.40 -25.45 -18.69
CA ALA A 582 53.91 -25.47 -17.32
C ALA A 582 55.36 -25.91 -17.36
N GLU A 583 56.28 -25.03 -17.51
CA GLU A 583 57.75 -25.33 -17.40
C GLU A 583 58.33 -24.96 -16.05
N SER A 584 57.60 -24.27 -15.16
CA SER A 584 58.01 -24.05 -13.80
C SER A 584 56.84 -24.00 -12.83
N LEU A 585 57.03 -24.44 -11.59
CA LEU A 585 56.02 -24.41 -10.52
C LEU A 585 55.52 -23.02 -10.14
N ALA A 586 56.17 -21.98 -10.60
CA ALA A 586 55.82 -20.60 -10.31
C ALA A 586 54.82 -19.98 -11.33
N GLU A 587 54.58 -20.62 -12.46
CA GLU A 587 53.74 -20.10 -13.59
C GLU A 587 52.35 -20.70 -13.68
N ASN A 588 51.96 -21.51 -12.70
CA ASN A 588 50.65 -22.21 -12.69
C ASN A 588 49.48 -21.39 -12.13
N THR A 589 49.55 -20.05 -12.12
CA THR A 589 48.46 -19.20 -11.64
C THR A 589 47.73 -18.55 -12.80
N LEU A 590 46.39 -18.53 -12.73
CA LEU A 590 45.56 -17.79 -13.67
C LEU A 590 45.77 -16.29 -13.49
N ASN A 591 46.02 -15.61 -14.59
CA ASN A 591 46.08 -14.17 -14.65
C ASN A 591 44.93 -13.63 -15.50
N GLY A 592 44.58 -12.38 -15.29
CA GLY A 592 43.50 -11.77 -16.08
C GLY A 592 43.41 -10.26 -15.87
N LYS A 593 42.75 -9.63 -16.81
CA LYS A 593 42.41 -8.22 -16.70
C LYS A 593 41.01 -8.09 -16.14
N ILE A 594 40.88 -7.48 -14.96
CA ILE A 594 39.62 -7.38 -14.24
C ILE A 594 39.16 -5.94 -14.20
N ARG A 595 37.90 -5.71 -14.62
CA ARG A 595 37.22 -4.42 -14.52
C ARG A 595 36.01 -4.54 -13.62
N ILE A 596 35.89 -3.69 -12.59
CA ILE A 596 34.80 -3.70 -11.64
C ILE A 596 34.02 -2.38 -11.73
N MET A 597 32.69 -2.49 -11.85
CA MET A 597 31.74 -1.37 -11.76
C MET A 597 30.76 -1.64 -10.63
N THR A 598 30.39 -0.60 -9.89
CA THR A 598 29.47 -0.73 -8.76
C THR A 598 28.39 0.34 -8.82
N ARG A 599 27.19 0.04 -8.28
CA ARG A 599 26.13 1.01 -8.02
C ARG A 599 25.52 0.76 -6.66
N CYS A 600 24.99 1.80 -6.04
CA CYS A 600 24.32 1.76 -4.71
C CYS A 600 25.20 1.22 -3.56
N LEU A 601 26.53 1.30 -3.72
CA LEU A 601 27.54 0.96 -2.71
C LEU A 601 28.36 2.18 -2.35
N TRP A 602 28.61 2.37 -1.04
CA TRP A 602 29.58 3.35 -0.59
C TRP A 602 31.00 2.82 -0.72
N LEU A 603 31.85 3.50 -1.47
CA LEU A 603 33.18 3.02 -1.87
C LEU A 603 34.30 3.50 -0.95
N ASP A 604 34.00 4.21 0.13
CA ASP A 604 34.98 4.77 1.08
C ASP A 604 36.17 5.48 0.38
N LYS A 605 35.85 6.46 -0.46
CA LYS A 605 36.82 7.21 -1.26
C LYS A 605 37.73 6.32 -2.12
N GLY A 606 37.22 5.19 -2.59
CA GLY A 606 37.96 4.26 -3.45
C GLY A 606 38.55 3.05 -2.74
N LYS A 607 38.67 3.06 -1.41
CA LYS A 607 39.31 1.98 -0.64
C LYS A 607 38.61 0.64 -0.82
N LEU A 608 37.25 0.63 -0.81
CA LEU A 608 36.52 -0.59 -1.06
C LEU A 608 36.72 -1.07 -2.50
N LEU A 609 36.74 -0.19 -3.48
CA LEU A 609 36.95 -0.55 -4.89
C LEU A 609 38.32 -1.19 -5.07
N ASP A 610 39.40 -0.60 -4.50
CA ASP A 610 40.72 -1.18 -4.54
C ASP A 610 40.80 -2.54 -3.85
N ALA A 611 40.11 -2.69 -2.72
CA ALA A 611 40.05 -3.95 -2.03
C ALA A 611 39.29 -5.03 -2.88
N LEU A 612 38.19 -4.65 -3.53
CA LEU A 612 37.46 -5.53 -4.45
C LEU A 612 38.33 -5.97 -5.62
N HIS A 613 39.10 -5.09 -6.23
CA HIS A 613 40.05 -5.44 -7.30
C HIS A 613 41.09 -6.43 -6.82
N LYS A 614 41.72 -6.18 -5.67
CA LYS A 614 42.72 -7.10 -5.11
C LYS A 614 42.11 -8.48 -4.79
N ALA A 615 40.91 -8.49 -4.23
CA ALA A 615 40.23 -9.74 -3.90
C ALA A 615 39.81 -10.53 -5.15
N ALA A 616 39.35 -9.84 -6.19
CA ALA A 616 38.98 -10.49 -7.44
C ALA A 616 40.19 -11.09 -8.14
N HIS A 617 41.33 -10.41 -8.16
CA HIS A 617 42.59 -10.94 -8.71
C HIS A 617 43.08 -12.15 -7.89
N ALA A 618 43.08 -12.06 -6.53
CA ALA A 618 43.45 -13.19 -5.69
C ALA A 618 42.54 -14.40 -5.89
N ALA A 619 41.22 -14.16 -6.01
CA ALA A 619 40.24 -15.24 -6.27
C ALA A 619 40.47 -15.91 -7.64
N LEU A 620 40.75 -15.13 -8.68
CA LEU A 620 41.05 -15.65 -9.99
C LEU A 620 42.36 -16.48 -9.98
N SER A 621 43.43 -15.94 -9.37
CA SER A 621 44.70 -16.63 -9.27
C SER A 621 44.64 -17.92 -8.45
N SER A 622 43.69 -18.05 -7.51
CA SER A 622 43.47 -19.26 -6.73
C SER A 622 42.72 -20.40 -7.50
N CYS A 623 42.10 -20.07 -8.64
CA CYS A 623 41.38 -21.03 -9.44
C CYS A 623 42.36 -21.96 -10.18
N PRO A 624 42.05 -23.27 -10.30
CA PRO A 624 42.85 -24.19 -11.11
C PRO A 624 42.91 -23.74 -12.60
N VAL A 625 44.07 -23.82 -13.21
CA VAL A 625 44.29 -23.36 -14.60
C VAL A 625 43.31 -24.00 -15.62
N LYS A 626 42.87 -25.22 -15.37
CA LYS A 626 41.95 -25.94 -16.27
C LYS A 626 40.47 -25.81 -15.89
N CYS A 627 40.11 -25.03 -14.86
CA CYS A 627 38.72 -24.93 -14.45
C CYS A 627 37.84 -24.17 -15.47
N PRO A 628 36.54 -24.47 -15.56
CA PRO A 628 35.61 -23.74 -16.45
C PRO A 628 35.49 -22.26 -16.07
N LEU A 629 35.16 -21.39 -17.04
CA LEU A 629 34.92 -19.96 -16.80
C LEU A 629 33.80 -19.75 -15.76
N ALA A 630 32.74 -20.55 -15.84
CA ALA A 630 31.64 -20.50 -14.87
C ALA A 630 32.08 -20.77 -13.41
N HIS A 631 33.13 -21.57 -13.19
CA HIS A 631 33.71 -21.78 -11.87
C HIS A 631 34.46 -20.53 -11.39
N MET A 632 35.24 -19.89 -12.28
CA MET A 632 35.94 -18.63 -11.97
C MET A 632 34.96 -17.51 -11.64
N GLU A 633 33.90 -17.37 -12.43
CA GLU A 633 32.82 -16.40 -12.19
C GLU A 633 32.18 -16.58 -10.81
N ARG A 634 31.82 -17.83 -10.47
CA ARG A 634 31.24 -18.17 -9.16
C ARG A 634 32.20 -17.85 -8.02
N THR A 635 33.46 -18.29 -8.12
CA THR A 635 34.48 -18.07 -7.08
C THR A 635 34.71 -16.59 -6.83
N VAL A 636 34.89 -15.79 -7.90
CA VAL A 636 35.07 -14.35 -7.77
C VAL A 636 33.82 -13.70 -7.18
N ALA A 637 32.63 -14.07 -7.63
CA ALA A 637 31.38 -13.53 -7.12
C ALA A 637 31.21 -13.78 -5.63
N GLU A 638 31.51 -15.00 -5.16
CA GLU A 638 31.43 -15.35 -3.74
C GLU A 638 32.43 -14.56 -2.87
N VAL A 639 33.67 -14.46 -3.33
CA VAL A 639 34.71 -13.70 -2.61
C VAL A 639 34.31 -12.24 -2.48
N LEU A 640 33.80 -11.62 -3.56
CA LEU A 640 33.37 -10.22 -3.53
C LEU A 640 32.13 -10.03 -2.63
N ARG A 641 31.13 -10.94 -2.67
CA ARG A 641 29.99 -10.91 -1.74
C ARG A 641 30.44 -11.00 -0.29
N LYS A 642 31.33 -11.95 0.03
CA LYS A 642 31.87 -12.13 1.39
C LYS A 642 32.63 -10.88 1.84
N MET A 643 33.42 -10.27 0.96
CA MET A 643 34.19 -9.05 1.26
C MET A 643 33.28 -7.88 1.60
N VAL A 644 32.29 -7.57 0.75
CA VAL A 644 31.37 -6.44 1.01
C VAL A 644 30.55 -6.69 2.28
N ARG A 645 30.09 -7.93 2.50
CA ARG A 645 29.40 -8.31 3.74
C ARG A 645 30.26 -8.03 4.98
N LYS A 646 31.54 -8.38 4.93
CA LYS A 646 32.48 -8.11 6.04
C LYS A 646 32.77 -6.62 6.21
N TYR A 647 32.84 -5.87 5.11
CA TYR A 647 33.18 -4.44 5.11
C TYR A 647 32.03 -3.55 5.60
N SER A 648 30.80 -3.78 5.13
CA SER A 648 29.63 -2.89 5.31
C SER A 648 28.35 -3.58 5.78
N GLY A 649 28.36 -4.91 5.97
CA GLY A 649 27.16 -5.70 6.29
C GLY A 649 26.20 -5.91 5.12
N LYS A 650 26.43 -5.28 3.96
CA LYS A 650 25.58 -5.37 2.78
C LYS A 650 25.82 -6.67 2.01
N ARG A 651 24.77 -7.11 1.29
CA ARG A 651 24.79 -8.33 0.46
C ARG A 651 24.50 -7.97 -1.01
N PRO A 652 25.45 -7.32 -1.73
CA PRO A 652 25.20 -6.84 -3.06
C PRO A 652 24.94 -7.97 -4.05
N GLU A 653 24.16 -7.68 -5.09
CA GLU A 653 24.14 -8.54 -6.27
C GLU A 653 25.47 -8.45 -6.98
N VAL A 654 26.07 -9.61 -7.33
CA VAL A 654 27.38 -9.66 -7.97
C VAL A 654 27.27 -10.46 -9.25
N ILE A 655 27.46 -9.77 -10.36
CA ILE A 655 27.46 -10.34 -11.73
C ILE A 655 28.89 -10.37 -12.20
N VAL A 656 29.40 -11.55 -12.51
CA VAL A 656 30.77 -11.75 -13.02
C VAL A 656 30.65 -12.37 -14.42
N ILE A 657 31.33 -11.76 -15.38
CA ILE A 657 31.41 -12.24 -16.76
C ILE A 657 32.89 -12.49 -17.07
N ALA A 658 33.23 -13.75 -17.35
CA ALA A 658 34.57 -14.15 -17.71
C ALA A 658 34.66 -14.49 -19.19
N ILE A 659 35.66 -13.95 -19.86
CA ILE A 659 35.92 -14.20 -21.28
C ILE A 659 37.37 -14.66 -21.43
N GLU A 660 37.59 -15.76 -22.14
CA GLU A 660 38.91 -16.24 -22.47
C GLU A 660 39.43 -15.43 -23.66
N ASN A 661 40.59 -14.80 -23.51
CA ASN A 661 41.18 -13.98 -24.60
C ASN A 661 42.24 -14.76 -25.38
N PRO A 662 41.89 -15.26 -26.56
CA PRO A 662 42.82 -16.03 -27.39
C PRO A 662 43.99 -15.19 -27.97
N ALA A 663 43.85 -13.84 -28.04
CA ALA A 663 44.91 -12.97 -28.56
C ALA A 663 46.10 -12.81 -27.59
N ALA A 664 45.87 -12.97 -26.28
CA ALA A 664 46.95 -12.93 -25.28
C ALA A 664 47.87 -14.15 -25.40
N VAL A 665 47.32 -15.29 -25.80
CA VAL A 665 48.08 -16.54 -26.05
C VAL A 665 49.05 -16.35 -27.23
N LEU A 666 48.60 -15.70 -28.30
CA LEU A 666 49.42 -15.35 -29.48
C LEU A 666 50.50 -14.31 -29.15
N ALA A 667 50.21 -13.31 -28.29
CA ALA A 667 51.18 -12.30 -27.88
C ALA A 667 52.30 -12.88 -26.98
N GLU A 668 51.94 -13.83 -26.10
CA GLU A 668 52.89 -14.52 -25.22
C GLU A 668 53.75 -15.55 -25.96
N GLU A 669 53.18 -16.28 -26.94
CA GLU A 669 53.95 -17.13 -27.85
C GLU A 669 54.93 -16.33 -28.76
N ILE A 670 54.52 -15.14 -29.17
CA ILE A 670 55.39 -14.28 -29.97
C ILE A 670 56.52 -13.69 -29.08
N ASN A 671 56.20 -13.27 -27.84
CA ASN A 671 57.24 -12.80 -26.91
C ASN A 671 58.21 -13.89 -26.46
N THR A 672 57.74 -15.13 -26.23
CA THR A 672 58.61 -16.28 -25.90
C THR A 672 59.46 -16.69 -27.10
N LYS A 673 58.92 -16.60 -28.28
CA LYS A 673 59.71 -16.82 -29.54
C LYS A 673 60.72 -15.70 -29.81
N LEU A 674 60.44 -14.47 -29.37
CA LEU A 674 61.37 -13.33 -29.47
C LEU A 674 62.43 -13.34 -28.38
N SER A 675 62.14 -13.78 -27.16
CA SER A 675 63.11 -13.88 -26.03
C SER A 675 63.97 -15.14 -26.11
N GLY A 676 63.57 -16.17 -26.81
CA GLY A 676 64.35 -17.41 -27.02
C GLY A 676 65.39 -17.37 -28.13
N LYS A 677 65.57 -16.19 -28.83
CA LYS A 677 66.55 -15.98 -29.91
C LYS A 677 67.62 -14.97 -29.60
N SER A 678 68.32 -15.13 -28.49
CA SER A 678 69.60 -14.43 -28.23
C SER A 678 70.72 -15.42 -28.11
N HIS A 679 70.93 -16.29 -29.08
CA HIS A 679 72.23 -16.95 -29.39
C HIS A 679 72.22 -17.42 -30.84
N VAL A 680 73.22 -16.89 -31.56
CA VAL A 680 73.83 -17.43 -32.82
C VAL A 680 73.14 -17.05 -34.14
N ASP A 681 73.93 -16.30 -34.82
CA ASP A 681 74.34 -16.20 -36.22
C ASP A 681 73.60 -15.29 -37.21
N HIS A 682 74.54 -14.54 -37.76
CA HIS A 682 74.45 -13.76 -39.00
C HIS A 682 73.67 -14.45 -40.11
N GLY A 683 72.77 -13.75 -40.67
CA GLY A 683 72.22 -14.07 -41.99
C GLY A 683 70.87 -13.48 -42.26
N THR A 684 70.87 -12.44 -43.07
CA THR A 684 69.81 -11.96 -43.93
C THR A 684 68.81 -10.95 -43.42
N SER A 685 69.13 -9.75 -43.78
CA SER A 685 68.34 -8.58 -44.04
C SER A 685 67.14 -8.82 -44.92
N THR A 686 66.01 -9.35 -44.45
CA THR A 686 64.79 -9.34 -45.28
C THR A 686 63.49 -9.15 -44.53
N LEU A 687 63.52 -9.04 -43.21
CA LEU A 687 62.32 -8.83 -42.38
C LEU A 687 62.24 -7.41 -41.79
N ARG A 688 63.19 -6.51 -42.10
CA ARG A 688 63.17 -5.09 -41.65
C ARG A 688 62.41 -4.13 -42.61
N LYS A 689 61.85 -4.61 -43.69
CA LYS A 689 61.14 -3.77 -44.68
C LYS A 689 59.63 -3.83 -44.64
N ILE A 690 59.05 -4.55 -43.69
CA ILE A 690 57.58 -4.63 -43.55
C ILE A 690 57.06 -3.80 -42.37
N VAL A 691 57.94 -3.29 -41.49
CA VAL A 691 57.52 -2.53 -40.31
C VAL A 691 57.73 -1.01 -40.48
N ASP A 692 58.49 -0.53 -41.48
CA ASP A 692 58.79 0.91 -41.65
C ASP A 692 58.12 1.57 -42.84
N GLY A 693 56.96 1.13 -43.23
CA GLY A 693 56.19 1.75 -44.29
C GLY A 693 54.73 1.92 -43.94
N HIS A 694 54.41 2.92 -43.17
CA HIS A 694 53.27 3.81 -43.28
C HIS A 694 53.11 4.63 -42.00
N GLY A 695 53.96 5.66 -41.91
CA GLY A 695 53.60 6.87 -41.19
C GLY A 695 52.88 7.78 -42.18
N LYS A 696 51.66 8.11 -41.87
CA LYS A 696 51.09 9.44 -42.04
C LYS A 696 49.64 9.43 -41.56
N GLU A 697 49.41 10.36 -40.65
CA GLU A 697 48.14 10.96 -40.23
C GLU A 697 46.96 10.72 -41.15
N ASN A 698 45.84 10.29 -40.48
CA ASN A 698 44.56 10.96 -40.68
C ASN A 698 43.63 10.55 -39.56
N GLN A 699 43.21 11.51 -38.75
CA GLN A 699 42.06 11.42 -37.89
C GLN A 699 40.83 11.16 -38.75
N PRO A 700 39.90 10.33 -38.35
CA PRO A 700 38.57 10.41 -38.87
C PRO A 700 37.62 11.01 -37.80
N ASP A 701 36.91 11.97 -38.29
CA ASP A 701 35.73 12.65 -37.85
C ASP A 701 34.69 11.73 -37.13
N THR A 702 34.12 12.28 -36.07
CA THR A 702 32.91 11.81 -35.46
C THR A 702 31.70 11.98 -36.38
N THR A 703 31.25 10.93 -37.00
CA THR A 703 29.94 10.89 -37.64
C THR A 703 29.01 9.96 -36.92
N GLN A 704 27.95 10.58 -36.38
CA GLN A 704 26.77 9.94 -35.82
C GLN A 704 26.11 9.04 -36.87
N ILE A 705 25.94 7.77 -36.50
CA ILE A 705 25.06 6.87 -37.27
C ILE A 705 23.67 6.92 -36.60
N ARG A 706 22.73 7.59 -37.28
CA ARG A 706 21.32 7.43 -37.12
C ARG A 706 20.89 6.08 -37.70
N VAL A 707 20.34 5.21 -36.88
CA VAL A 707 19.65 4.01 -37.39
C VAL A 707 18.16 4.33 -37.46
N ASN A 708 17.66 4.34 -38.69
CA ASN A 708 16.24 4.40 -39.01
C ASN A 708 15.59 3.07 -38.68
N ALA A 709 14.45 3.14 -37.98
CA ALA A 709 13.54 2.01 -37.81
C ALA A 709 12.65 1.89 -39.05
N ALA A 710 12.71 0.77 -39.73
CA ALA A 710 11.62 0.24 -40.55
C ALA A 710 11.84 -1.25 -40.80
N ASP A 711 10.75 -2.00 -40.61
CA ASP A 711 10.44 -3.34 -41.13
C ASP A 711 11.23 -4.56 -40.61
N ALA A 712 10.53 -5.36 -39.83
CA ALA A 712 10.55 -6.81 -39.94
C ALA A 712 9.30 -7.42 -39.31
N ASN A 713 8.39 -7.82 -40.17
CA ASN A 713 7.38 -8.86 -39.92
C ASN A 713 8.02 -10.24 -40.14
N ASP A 714 7.43 -11.20 -39.42
CA ASP A 714 7.43 -12.65 -39.64
C ASP A 714 8.73 -13.44 -39.47
N VAL A 715 8.76 -14.24 -38.40
CA VAL A 715 9.02 -15.70 -38.48
C VAL A 715 8.51 -16.37 -37.18
N GLU A 716 7.48 -17.19 -37.27
CA GLU A 716 7.14 -18.27 -36.37
C GLU A 716 8.17 -19.41 -36.46
N GLY A 717 8.55 -19.99 -35.33
CA GLY A 717 9.38 -21.18 -35.33
C GLY A 717 9.80 -21.71 -33.97
N LEU A 718 8.99 -22.59 -33.39
CA LEU A 718 9.33 -23.76 -32.58
C LEU A 718 10.53 -23.70 -31.62
N LEU A 719 10.23 -23.72 -30.33
CA LEU A 719 11.14 -24.18 -29.28
C LEU A 719 10.54 -25.39 -28.56
N PRO A 720 11.32 -26.42 -28.21
CA PRO A 720 10.85 -27.59 -27.47
C PRO A 720 10.78 -27.31 -25.99
N GLU A 721 9.78 -27.90 -25.34
CA GLU A 721 9.58 -27.95 -23.90
C GLU A 721 10.69 -28.76 -23.23
N GLU A 722 11.40 -28.22 -22.28
CA GLU A 722 12.15 -28.95 -21.26
C GLU A 722 11.59 -28.68 -19.87
N ASP A 723 11.15 -29.79 -19.31
CA ASP A 723 10.67 -30.00 -17.95
C ASP A 723 11.82 -29.85 -16.94
N THR A 724 11.74 -28.88 -16.02
CA THR A 724 12.63 -28.84 -14.85
C THR A 724 11.82 -28.56 -13.59
N GLY A 725 11.70 -29.63 -12.79
CA GLY A 725 11.17 -29.56 -11.44
C GLY A 725 12.01 -28.67 -10.49
N PRO A 726 11.49 -28.33 -9.31
CA PRO A 726 12.11 -27.35 -8.42
C PRO A 726 13.39 -27.86 -7.76
N PRO A 727 14.40 -27.02 -7.53
CA PRO A 727 15.61 -27.42 -6.83
C PRO A 727 15.36 -27.61 -5.34
N THR A 728 15.80 -28.74 -4.84
CA THR A 728 15.88 -29.10 -3.44
C THR A 728 16.90 -28.26 -2.71
N GLU A 729 16.54 -27.82 -1.50
CA GLU A 729 17.42 -27.17 -0.54
C GLU A 729 18.62 -28.06 -0.21
N GLU A 730 19.83 -27.63 -0.57
CA GLU A 730 21.07 -28.24 -0.10
C GLU A 730 21.59 -27.52 1.15
N ALA A 731 21.94 -28.35 2.13
CA ALA A 731 22.40 -28.02 3.45
C ALA A 731 23.64 -27.10 3.44
N GLU A 732 23.63 -26.07 4.28
CA GLU A 732 24.81 -25.27 4.63
C GLU A 732 25.86 -26.14 5.34
N GLY A 733 26.89 -26.53 4.62
CA GLY A 733 28.11 -27.13 5.19
C GLY A 733 28.98 -26.04 5.81
N ASP A 734 29.26 -26.19 7.08
CA ASP A 734 30.12 -25.35 7.91
C ASP A 734 31.57 -25.38 7.39
N LEU A 735 32.07 -24.27 6.84
CA LEU A 735 33.47 -24.10 6.46
C LEU A 735 34.13 -23.12 7.43
N SER A 736 34.63 -23.67 8.54
CA SER A 736 35.33 -22.92 9.60
C SER A 736 36.80 -22.64 9.35
N ASP A 737 37.39 -22.98 8.21
CA ASP A 737 38.86 -22.97 7.99
C ASP A 737 39.33 -21.93 6.96
N SER A 738 38.97 -20.64 7.09
CA SER A 738 39.54 -19.58 6.24
C SER A 738 40.00 -18.33 6.99
N GLU A 739 40.37 -18.47 8.26
CA GLU A 739 40.85 -17.31 9.04
C GLU A 739 42.27 -16.82 8.67
N GLU A 740 43.08 -17.62 8.04
CA GLU A 740 44.47 -17.22 7.72
C GLU A 740 44.65 -16.36 6.48
N PHE A 741 43.71 -16.40 5.56
CA PHE A 741 43.82 -15.64 4.30
C PHE A 741 43.56 -14.12 4.45
N TRP A 742 42.96 -13.70 5.55
CA TRP A 742 42.54 -12.32 5.75
C TRP A 742 43.35 -11.51 6.77
N LYS A 743 44.33 -12.14 7.44
CA LYS A 743 45.16 -11.47 8.45
C LYS A 743 45.95 -10.23 7.99
N PRO A 744 46.37 -10.06 6.73
CA PRO A 744 47.08 -8.85 6.29
C PRO A 744 46.21 -7.60 6.16
N PHE A 745 44.89 -7.75 6.11
CA PHE A 745 43.97 -6.62 5.84
C PHE A 745 43.49 -5.88 7.09
N ILE A 746 43.76 -6.40 8.28
CA ILE A 746 43.26 -5.84 9.55
C ILE A 746 44.31 -5.03 10.32
N ALA A 747 45.58 -5.12 9.96
CA ALA A 747 46.70 -4.53 10.70
C ALA A 747 47.25 -3.25 10.09
N SER A 748 46.47 -2.22 9.90
CA SER A 748 46.96 -0.85 9.75
C SER A 748 45.85 0.20 10.01
N SER A 749 45.56 0.41 11.28
CA SER A 749 45.05 1.69 11.79
C SER A 749 46.19 2.45 12.40
N PRO A 750 46.57 3.64 11.98
CA PRO A 750 47.53 4.46 12.70
C PRO A 750 46.79 5.15 13.85
N VAL A 751 47.44 5.02 14.99
CA VAL A 751 47.22 5.70 16.26
C VAL A 751 47.30 7.23 16.07
N GLU A 752 46.39 7.92 16.74
CA GLU A 752 46.42 9.35 16.98
C GLU A 752 47.78 9.88 17.35
N LYS A 753 48.21 10.93 16.70
CA LYS A 753 49.12 11.92 17.25
C LYS A 753 48.56 13.32 17.12
N SER A 754 48.28 13.88 18.27
CA SER A 754 47.99 15.28 18.55
C SER A 754 49.04 16.24 17.94
N ILE A 755 48.56 17.27 17.24
CA ILE A 755 49.29 18.51 17.04
C ILE A 755 48.38 19.69 17.41
N LYS A 756 48.79 20.37 18.47
CA LYS A 756 48.37 21.71 18.86
C LYS A 756 48.91 22.71 17.83
N ALA A 757 48.10 23.63 17.38
CA ALA A 757 48.59 24.92 16.92
C ALA A 757 47.53 26.01 17.19
N ASN A 758 48.00 26.98 17.95
CA ASN A 758 47.46 28.28 18.30
C ASN A 758 47.03 29.13 17.10
N ASN A 759 46.00 29.93 17.33
CA ASN A 759 45.88 31.39 17.08
C ASN A 759 44.39 31.71 17.17
N GLY A 760 43.89 32.45 18.08
CA GLY A 760 44.19 33.78 18.52
C GLY A 760 43.43 34.82 17.74
N TYR A 761 42.16 35.14 18.20
CA TYR A 761 41.62 36.46 18.00
C TYR A 761 40.63 36.84 19.11
N VAL A 762 40.81 38.08 19.64
CA VAL A 762 40.28 38.70 20.84
C VAL A 762 38.96 39.44 20.53
N PRO A 763 38.03 39.61 21.50
CA PRO A 763 36.71 40.19 21.30
C PRO A 763 36.66 41.71 21.44
N ARG A 764 35.69 42.35 20.82
CA ARG A 764 35.39 43.76 21.05
C ARG A 764 34.00 43.94 21.71
N LYS A 765 34.05 44.68 22.81
CA LYS A 765 32.95 45.06 23.71
C LYS A 765 32.14 46.25 23.20
N GLU A 766 30.88 46.25 23.67
CA GLU A 766 30.05 47.39 24.19
C GLU A 766 29.56 48.50 23.25
N HIS A 767 28.20 48.67 23.24
CA HIS A 767 27.65 49.89 23.90
C HIS A 767 26.15 49.72 24.22
N LYS A 768 25.86 50.07 25.50
CA LYS A 768 24.53 50.30 26.04
C LYS A 768 24.03 51.70 25.63
N SER A 769 22.68 51.86 25.43
CA SER A 769 22.00 53.09 25.83
C SER A 769 20.58 52.77 26.24
N ASN A 770 20.28 53.16 27.48
CA ASN A 770 18.98 53.33 28.10
C ASN A 770 18.25 54.52 27.48
N ILE A 771 16.91 54.48 27.46
CA ILE A 771 16.03 55.62 27.79
C ILE A 771 14.69 55.08 28.32
N LYS A 772 14.20 55.79 29.33
CA LYS A 772 13.10 55.61 30.26
C LYS A 772 11.73 55.99 29.68
N LYS A 773 10.66 55.32 30.24
CA LYS A 773 9.43 55.88 30.87
C LYS A 773 8.63 56.97 30.14
N ASP A 774 7.32 56.84 30.06
CA ASP A 774 6.29 57.41 30.97
C ASP A 774 4.89 57.02 30.48
N ASP A 775 4.12 56.57 31.42
CA ASP A 775 2.78 56.90 32.01
C ASP A 775 1.60 57.25 31.07
N SER A 776 0.52 56.61 31.27
CA SER A 776 -0.73 57.02 31.98
C SER A 776 -2.03 56.55 31.27
N GLU A 777 -2.87 55.93 32.12
CA GLU A 777 -4.33 56.09 32.29
C GLU A 777 -5.26 55.72 31.16
N ASP A 778 -6.36 55.14 31.30
CA ASP A 778 -7.24 54.52 32.36
C ASP A 778 -8.59 54.23 31.67
N ILE A 779 -9.37 53.35 32.29
CA ILE A 779 -10.81 53.15 32.21
C ILE A 779 -11.39 52.08 31.23
N GLY A 780 -11.99 51.07 31.87
CA GLY A 780 -13.21 50.47 31.40
C GLY A 780 -13.32 48.93 31.53
N GLU A 781 -13.92 48.50 32.60
CA GLU A 781 -14.31 47.12 32.93
C GLU A 781 -15.19 46.46 31.88
N ALA A 782 -14.93 45.18 31.61
CA ALA A 782 -15.96 44.15 31.57
C ALA A 782 -15.34 42.76 31.65
N ASN A 783 -15.66 42.04 32.66
CA ASN A 783 -15.31 40.66 32.98
C ASN A 783 -15.68 39.69 31.88
N PHE A 784 -14.73 38.88 31.44
CA PHE A 784 -14.97 37.48 31.06
C PHE A 784 -13.74 36.60 31.36
N VAL A 785 -14.02 35.53 32.01
CA VAL A 785 -13.10 34.53 32.59
C VAL A 785 -12.02 34.09 31.64
N LYS A 786 -10.76 34.34 31.96
CA LYS A 786 -9.57 33.76 31.37
C LYS A 786 -9.23 32.46 32.07
N ALA A 787 -9.26 31.36 31.31
CA ALA A 787 -8.47 30.18 31.63
C ALA A 787 -7.06 30.36 31.05
N SER A 788 -6.09 30.34 31.92
CA SER A 788 -4.68 30.63 31.72
C SER A 788 -4.01 29.73 30.72
N SER A 789 -3.47 30.27 29.63
CA SER A 789 -2.38 29.71 28.86
C SER A 789 -1.05 30.15 29.46
N SER A 790 -0.31 29.22 30.04
CA SER A 790 1.07 29.48 30.46
C SER A 790 2.01 29.31 29.27
N GLU A 791 2.69 30.38 28.97
CA GLU A 791 3.81 30.47 28.03
C GLU A 791 4.93 29.48 28.37
N LEU A 792 5.37 28.71 27.41
CA LEU A 792 6.63 27.93 27.46
C LEU A 792 7.75 28.77 26.82
N LYS A 793 8.49 29.44 27.68
CA LYS A 793 9.78 30.03 27.32
C LYS A 793 10.77 28.94 26.92
N SER A 794 11.40 29.11 25.77
CA SER A 794 12.54 28.32 25.34
C SER A 794 13.73 28.54 26.29
N SER A 795 14.18 27.48 26.98
CA SER A 795 15.49 27.45 27.61
C SER A 795 16.38 26.40 26.95
N LYS A 796 17.53 26.85 26.50
CA LYS A 796 18.65 26.07 25.96
C LYS A 796 19.25 25.13 27.02
N SER A 797 19.78 24.00 26.52
CA SER A 797 20.78 23.07 27.10
C SER A 797 20.30 21.99 28.06
N GLY A 798 20.24 20.79 27.54
CA GLY A 798 20.83 19.54 27.99
C GLY A 798 20.76 19.14 29.44
N LYS A 799 19.59 18.71 29.94
CA LYS A 799 19.51 17.55 30.84
C LYS A 799 18.55 16.55 30.22
N ARG A 800 19.06 15.38 29.78
CA ARG A 800 18.24 14.25 29.39
C ARG A 800 17.29 13.93 30.53
N ASN A 801 15.99 14.18 30.32
CA ASN A 801 14.94 13.91 31.29
C ASN A 801 14.89 12.39 31.48
N LYS A 802 15.50 11.84 32.55
CA LYS A 802 15.50 10.41 32.85
C LYS A 802 14.06 9.97 33.15
N TRP A 803 13.68 8.81 32.65
CA TRP A 803 12.41 8.19 32.98
C TRP A 803 12.38 7.75 34.45
N LYS A 804 11.27 8.05 35.14
CA LYS A 804 11.03 7.58 36.51
C LYS A 804 10.55 6.12 36.48
N PRO A 805 10.82 5.32 37.51
CA PRO A 805 10.38 3.92 37.57
C PRO A 805 8.87 3.72 37.34
N GLU A 806 8.05 4.62 37.89
CA GLU A 806 6.59 4.59 37.72
C GLU A 806 6.15 4.91 36.28
N GLU A 807 6.84 5.83 35.59
CA GLU A 807 6.60 6.16 34.19
C GLU A 807 6.95 4.96 33.31
N ILE A 808 8.01 4.21 33.63
CA ILE A 808 8.43 3.00 32.92
C ILE A 808 7.37 1.91 33.08
N LYS A 809 6.88 1.65 34.29
CA LYS A 809 5.81 0.67 34.54
C LYS A 809 4.52 1.01 33.78
N LYS A 810 4.13 2.29 33.76
CA LYS A 810 2.99 2.75 32.98
C LYS A 810 3.16 2.50 31.49
N LEU A 811 4.34 2.81 30.93
CA LEU A 811 4.66 2.52 29.55
C LEU A 811 4.57 1.03 29.24
N ILE A 812 5.13 0.16 30.07
CA ILE A 812 5.08 -1.29 29.92
C ILE A 812 3.62 -1.77 29.90
N ASN A 813 2.80 -1.33 30.85
CA ASN A 813 1.39 -1.71 30.94
C ASN A 813 0.59 -1.25 29.71
N MET A 814 0.75 -0.01 29.26
CA MET A 814 0.08 0.51 28.07
C MET A 814 0.52 -0.23 26.80
N ARG A 815 1.82 -0.53 26.69
CA ARG A 815 2.33 -1.32 25.57
C ARG A 815 1.80 -2.75 25.58
N GLY A 816 1.64 -3.34 26.76
CA GLY A 816 1.03 -4.67 26.95
C GLY A 816 -0.41 -4.70 26.49
N LYS A 817 -1.24 -3.73 26.90
CA LYS A 817 -2.63 -3.61 26.43
C LYS A 817 -2.76 -3.51 24.91
N LEU A 818 -1.78 -2.95 24.26
CA LEU A 818 -1.74 -2.78 22.80
C LEU A 818 -0.90 -3.85 22.09
N HIS A 819 -0.40 -4.86 22.79
CA HIS A 819 0.56 -5.83 22.25
C HIS A 819 0.07 -6.50 20.96
N GLY A 820 -1.15 -7.01 20.92
CA GLY A 820 -1.75 -7.62 19.74
C GLY A 820 -1.87 -6.65 18.54
N ARG A 821 -2.16 -5.38 18.80
CA ARG A 821 -2.22 -4.35 17.75
C ARG A 821 -0.83 -4.03 17.17
N PHE A 822 0.23 -4.11 17.96
CA PHE A 822 1.60 -3.93 17.48
C PHE A 822 2.10 -5.07 16.60
N GLN A 823 1.50 -6.25 16.67
CA GLN A 823 1.83 -7.39 15.80
C GLN A 823 1.16 -7.30 14.43
N ILE A 824 0.00 -6.63 14.35
CA ILE A 824 -0.85 -6.63 13.16
C ILE A 824 -0.63 -5.38 12.28
N VAL A 825 -0.19 -4.24 12.85
CA VAL A 825 -0.17 -2.94 12.18
C VAL A 825 1.17 -2.66 11.50
N LYS A 826 1.17 -2.51 10.17
CA LYS A 826 2.22 -1.78 9.43
C LYS A 826 2.07 -0.29 9.79
N GLY A 827 3.11 0.32 10.34
CA GLY A 827 3.04 1.74 10.75
C GLY A 827 2.85 1.94 12.26
N ARG A 828 3.68 1.29 13.04
CA ARG A 828 3.67 1.25 14.52
C ARG A 828 3.77 2.63 15.22
N MET A 829 4.01 3.73 14.47
CA MET A 829 4.13 5.08 15.07
C MET A 829 2.81 5.63 15.59
N ALA A 830 1.69 5.36 14.95
CA ALA A 830 0.36 5.76 15.44
C ALA A 830 0.03 5.15 16.83
N LEU A 831 0.46 3.90 17.05
CA LEU A 831 0.30 3.24 18.35
C LEU A 831 1.22 3.84 19.42
N TRP A 832 2.41 4.30 19.04
CA TRP A 832 3.29 5.05 19.94
C TRP A 832 2.75 6.45 20.24
N GLU A 833 2.02 7.04 19.31
CA GLU A 833 1.32 8.31 19.51
C GLU A 833 0.15 8.13 20.49
N GLU A 834 -0.63 7.06 20.38
CA GLU A 834 -1.69 6.67 21.33
C GLU A 834 -1.14 6.48 22.74
N ILE A 835 0.01 5.78 22.87
CA ILE A 835 0.70 5.63 24.16
C ILE A 835 1.17 6.99 24.70
N SER A 836 1.74 7.82 23.86
CA SER A 836 2.20 9.16 24.22
C SER A 836 1.05 10.04 24.74
N GLN A 837 -0.08 10.01 24.05
CA GLN A 837 -1.30 10.76 24.45
C GLN A 837 -1.90 10.23 25.77
N SER A 838 -1.90 8.90 25.96
CA SER A 838 -2.36 8.29 27.21
C SER A 838 -1.44 8.64 28.39
N LEU A 839 -0.14 8.68 28.18
CA LEU A 839 0.83 9.14 29.19
C LEU A 839 0.66 10.63 29.49
N LEU A 840 0.35 11.44 28.50
CA LEU A 840 0.09 12.87 28.66
C LEU A 840 -1.18 13.12 29.48
N ALA A 841 -2.24 12.33 29.28
CA ALA A 841 -3.45 12.37 30.09
C ALA A 841 -3.17 12.03 31.57
N ASP A 842 -2.16 11.21 31.82
CA ASP A 842 -1.66 10.90 33.18
C ASP A 842 -0.62 11.93 33.70
N GLY A 843 -0.45 13.06 33.03
CA GLY A 843 0.51 14.12 33.39
C GLY A 843 1.98 13.83 33.03
N ILE A 844 2.25 12.79 32.23
CA ILE A 844 3.59 12.38 31.81
C ILE A 844 3.84 12.83 30.37
N SER A 845 4.55 13.94 30.19
CA SER A 845 4.88 14.47 28.88
C SER A 845 6.08 13.73 28.26
N ARG A 846 5.83 12.81 27.34
CA ARG A 846 6.84 12.04 26.59
C ARG A 846 6.42 11.93 25.12
N SER A 847 7.35 12.16 24.21
CA SER A 847 7.05 12.02 22.76
C SER A 847 6.93 10.56 22.34
N PRO A 848 6.21 10.25 21.24
CA PRO A 848 6.10 8.90 20.67
C PRO A 848 7.46 8.25 20.41
N GLY A 849 8.44 9.03 19.93
CA GLY A 849 9.81 8.59 19.71
C GLY A 849 10.53 8.21 21.00
N GLN A 850 10.31 8.95 22.09
CA GLN A 850 10.88 8.62 23.41
C GLN A 850 10.27 7.35 23.98
N CYS A 851 8.96 7.14 23.82
CA CYS A 851 8.28 5.93 24.24
C CYS A 851 8.80 4.70 23.49
N LYS A 852 8.93 4.80 22.17
CA LYS A 852 9.52 3.75 21.31
C LYS A 852 10.95 3.42 21.68
N SER A 853 11.79 4.44 21.87
CA SER A 853 13.22 4.26 22.23
C SER A 853 13.40 3.58 23.58
N LEU A 854 12.60 3.97 24.59
CA LEU A 854 12.65 3.30 25.89
C LEU A 854 12.18 1.84 25.78
N TRP A 855 11.08 1.57 25.06
CA TRP A 855 10.60 0.20 24.84
C TRP A 855 11.67 -0.69 24.20
N THR A 856 12.36 -0.21 23.16
CA THR A 856 13.46 -0.94 22.52
C THR A 856 14.57 -1.29 23.51
N SER A 857 14.94 -0.36 24.37
CA SER A 857 15.95 -0.60 25.43
C SER A 857 15.46 -1.60 26.48
N LEU A 858 14.17 -1.61 26.82
CA LEU A 858 13.57 -2.58 27.76
C LEU A 858 13.55 -3.98 27.17
N VAL A 859 13.21 -4.13 25.89
CA VAL A 859 13.22 -5.43 25.18
C VAL A 859 14.65 -5.97 25.10
N GLN A 860 15.63 -5.14 24.74
CA GLN A 860 17.03 -5.55 24.69
C GLN A 860 17.50 -6.04 26.06
N LYS A 861 17.23 -5.29 27.13
CA LYS A 861 17.62 -5.68 28.48
C LYS A 861 16.91 -6.96 28.95
N TYR A 862 15.65 -7.16 28.55
CA TYR A 862 14.93 -8.40 28.81
C TYR A 862 15.60 -9.61 28.14
N GLN A 863 16.02 -9.47 26.87
CA GLN A 863 16.73 -10.50 26.12
C GLN A 863 18.09 -10.81 26.74
N GLU A 864 18.86 -9.79 27.12
CA GLU A 864 20.15 -9.93 27.82
C GLU A 864 19.96 -10.70 29.13
N THR A 865 18.96 -10.33 29.94
CA THR A 865 18.66 -10.99 31.22
C THR A 865 18.23 -12.45 31.07
N LYS A 866 17.55 -12.81 29.97
CA LYS A 866 17.18 -14.20 29.65
C LYS A 866 18.35 -15.05 29.16
N ASN A 867 19.30 -14.45 28.45
CA ASN A 867 20.49 -15.15 27.91
C ASN A 867 21.56 -15.43 28.98
N GLU A 868 21.54 -14.73 30.09
CA GLU A 868 22.41 -14.99 31.25
C GLU A 868 21.93 -16.23 32.04
N LYS A 869 21.99 -17.41 31.43
CA LYS A 869 21.75 -18.69 32.12
C LYS A 869 22.95 -19.05 32.99
N GLY A 870 22.88 -18.82 34.31
CA GLY A 870 23.69 -19.51 35.25
C GLY A 870 24.37 -18.78 36.41
N SER A 871 23.74 -17.81 37.08
CA SER A 871 23.98 -17.55 38.52
C SER A 871 23.07 -16.44 39.04
N SER A 872 22.37 -16.75 40.15
CA SER A 872 21.54 -15.87 41.00
C SER A 872 20.46 -15.08 40.26
N LYS A 873 19.23 -15.15 40.76
CA LYS A 873 18.06 -14.40 40.29
C LYS A 873 18.44 -12.96 39.93
N SER A 874 18.40 -12.62 38.65
CA SER A 874 18.58 -11.27 38.17
C SER A 874 17.55 -10.35 38.84
N SER A 875 18.03 -9.34 39.59
CA SER A 875 17.19 -8.38 40.34
C SER A 875 16.64 -7.25 39.48
N TRP A 876 16.40 -7.50 38.17
CA TRP A 876 15.84 -6.47 37.32
C TRP A 876 14.37 -6.27 37.60
N GLN A 877 14.01 -5.09 38.12
CA GLN A 877 12.70 -4.75 38.68
C GLN A 877 11.51 -4.79 37.69
N TYR A 878 11.75 -4.94 36.39
CA TYR A 878 10.71 -5.00 35.34
C TYR A 878 10.63 -6.38 34.67
N LEU A 879 11.34 -7.38 35.15
CA LEU A 879 11.41 -8.70 34.53
C LEU A 879 10.03 -9.36 34.46
N GLU A 880 9.31 -9.40 35.57
CA GLU A 880 7.95 -10.00 35.65
C GLU A 880 6.93 -9.25 34.77
N ASP A 881 7.02 -7.91 34.69
CA ASP A 881 6.12 -7.10 33.87
C ASP A 881 6.37 -7.35 32.37
N MET A 882 7.63 -7.58 32.00
CA MET A 882 7.99 -7.88 30.59
C MET A 882 7.66 -9.33 30.23
N GLU A 883 7.79 -10.30 31.13
CA GLU A 883 7.41 -11.70 30.90
C GLU A 883 5.92 -11.87 30.61
N LYS A 884 5.06 -11.07 31.27
CA LYS A 884 3.62 -11.07 31.00
C LYS A 884 3.25 -10.62 29.58
N ILE A 885 4.11 -9.82 28.97
CA ILE A 885 3.84 -9.22 27.64
C ILE A 885 4.54 -10.00 26.52
N MET A 886 5.69 -10.61 26.79
CA MET A 886 6.52 -11.30 25.81
C MET A 886 6.84 -12.74 26.25
N PRO A 887 5.92 -13.70 26.11
CA PRO A 887 6.20 -15.11 26.39
C PRO A 887 7.21 -15.71 25.39
N ASP A 888 7.88 -16.80 25.79
CA ASP A 888 9.10 -17.38 25.17
C ASP A 888 9.09 -17.63 23.65
N SER A 889 7.94 -17.70 23.00
CA SER A 889 7.84 -17.96 21.56
C SER A 889 8.02 -16.75 20.65
N GLU A 890 8.03 -15.53 21.20
CA GLU A 890 8.05 -14.28 20.39
C GLU A 890 9.39 -13.53 20.44
N ALA A 891 10.32 -13.93 21.30
CA ALA A 891 11.62 -13.26 21.44
C ALA A 891 12.55 -13.43 20.20
N MET A 892 12.26 -14.36 19.30
CA MET A 892 13.02 -14.60 18.07
C MET A 892 12.52 -13.83 16.83
N ALA A 893 11.31 -13.23 16.89
CA ALA A 893 10.70 -12.60 15.71
C ALA A 893 10.95 -11.09 15.58
N THR A 894 11.70 -10.48 16.49
CA THR A 894 11.95 -9.02 16.52
C THR A 894 13.39 -8.62 16.21
N LYS A 895 14.12 -9.45 15.47
CA LYS A 895 15.41 -9.05 14.86
C LYS A 895 15.25 -8.53 13.46
#